data_da5881b829eccb4a4b4a5ea57f2f5648
#
_entry.id   da5881b829eccb4a4b4a5ea57f2f5648
#
_cell.length_a   1.000
_cell.length_b   1.000
_cell.length_c   1.000
_cell.angle_alpha   90.00
_cell.angle_beta   90.00
_cell.angle_gamma   90.00
#
_symmetry.space_group_name_H-M   'P 1'
#
loop_
_entity.id
_entity.type
_entity.pdbx_description
1 polymer ?
#
loop_
_entity_poly.entity_id
_entity_poly.type
_entity_poly.pdbx_seq_one_letter_code
_entity_poly.pdbx_strand_id
1 'polypeptide(L)'
;IYFVMQFSKPFASFGIEQDGQRLPADAREGKGRQMKAFVDYPTTAKEAVLVKVGISGTGIEGARKNLKAELPDWNFERVKAAAVKQWKDLLDVAQIETFDPHIRNTFYANLYLCCQAPILYNDVDGTYRGMDHKNHTGANFQNYTIFSLWDTYRAEHPLLTLLQPGRVDDMVQSMLAEYRESGLHTTPIWPLWGNESWCMIGYHSVAVIVDAYLKGFRGFDAEAAYQAMRDTAMQDRNGLKSYKELGYVASTRGGEATSRTIECSFDDWCLARMAEALGHKEDAALFYQRSANYRNHFDRTVSFFRGRKADGSWRKPFVDNALVGDEYTEADAWQYAFSIQHDVPGMIALYGGDEGFVQRLEAMFNADSTIQTSIPDISGRIGQFSQGDEQCHHVAYLYNYAGAPYKTQERVRQVMDTFYNDTPAGQCGNVDCGQMAAWYVFSALGFYPVNPDSGVYMIGSPVVTKAVLNLDAKKYHGRKFTVIAENNSPKNIYIQSASLNGKPLAQAWLTHEQITSGGTLKLVMGPKPNQDWGRGQEVRPPATMPAGFRYPELPAPFIDKREVLSLPIRVICGNDEPVQGFVPDPNMVSGSTNHKNVKIDTSVTNAAPAAIYQYERYGQDYAYVYEVPKTDRYTVRLHFAEIFNDGEGSRLEDIRLNDQVVLKDFDIFKAAGGMNKAVVKEFKDVAPNDQGNIVIRITAASHSPDKNAKICGIEILKAR
;
A
#
# COMPACT_ATOMS: atom_id res chain seq x y z
N ILE A 1 -25.92 -8.71 2.19
CA ILE A 1 -25.80 -10.17 2.06
C ILE A 1 -27.05 -10.80 2.66
N TYR A 2 -27.57 -11.84 1.99
CA TYR A 2 -28.71 -12.64 2.41
C TYR A 2 -28.24 -14.05 2.75
N PHE A 3 -28.92 -14.72 3.66
CA PHE A 3 -28.60 -16.10 4.00
C PHE A 3 -29.86 -16.93 4.31
N VAL A 4 -29.74 -18.23 4.15
CA VAL A 4 -30.74 -19.23 4.53
C VAL A 4 -30.04 -20.32 5.32
N MET A 5 -30.62 -20.69 6.46
CA MET A 5 -30.18 -21.82 7.27
C MET A 5 -31.20 -22.96 7.20
N GLN A 6 -30.72 -24.19 7.15
CA GLN A 6 -31.51 -25.41 7.33
C GLN A 6 -30.86 -26.29 8.41
N PHE A 7 -31.69 -26.97 9.17
CA PHE A 7 -31.30 -27.84 10.27
C PHE A 7 -31.70 -29.28 9.97
N SER A 8 -30.86 -30.24 10.34
CA SER A 8 -31.09 -31.67 10.08
C SER A 8 -32.25 -32.28 10.89
N LYS A 9 -32.71 -31.56 11.90
CA LYS A 9 -33.78 -31.98 12.82
C LYS A 9 -34.70 -30.78 13.13
N PRO A 10 -36.02 -30.99 13.28
CA PRO A 10 -36.94 -29.93 13.74
C PRO A 10 -36.50 -29.39 15.12
N PHE A 11 -36.55 -28.10 15.31
CA PHE A 11 -36.37 -27.46 16.63
C PHE A 11 -37.68 -27.49 17.43
N ALA A 12 -37.57 -27.52 18.75
CA ALA A 12 -38.72 -27.55 19.66
C ALA A 12 -39.34 -26.15 19.83
N SER A 13 -38.49 -25.14 19.88
CA SER A 13 -38.87 -23.73 19.96
C SER A 13 -37.88 -22.83 19.22
N PHE A 14 -38.30 -21.59 18.98
CA PHE A 14 -37.45 -20.55 18.42
C PHE A 14 -37.82 -19.21 19.02
N GLY A 15 -36.96 -18.24 18.86
CA GLY A 15 -37.24 -16.86 19.26
C GLY A 15 -36.46 -15.86 18.43
N ILE A 16 -36.96 -14.63 18.41
CA ILE A 16 -36.35 -13.49 17.76
C ILE A 16 -36.12 -12.40 18.83
N GLU A 17 -34.95 -11.84 18.85
CA GLU A 17 -34.58 -10.65 19.64
C GLU A 17 -34.26 -9.51 18.67
N GLN A 18 -34.91 -8.39 18.87
CA GLN A 18 -34.75 -7.17 18.07
C GLN A 18 -34.30 -6.03 18.98
N ASP A 19 -33.12 -5.44 18.69
CA ASP A 19 -32.55 -4.31 19.41
C ASP A 19 -32.55 -4.50 20.96
N GLY A 20 -32.18 -5.73 21.41
CA GLY A 20 -32.09 -6.13 22.81
C GLY A 20 -33.41 -6.54 23.46
N GLN A 21 -34.53 -6.54 22.70
CA GLN A 21 -35.84 -6.95 23.19
C GLN A 21 -36.36 -8.23 22.51
N ARG A 22 -36.83 -9.18 23.29
CA ARG A 22 -37.40 -10.41 22.75
C ARG A 22 -38.79 -10.12 22.18
N LEU A 23 -39.00 -10.50 20.90
CA LEU A 23 -40.32 -10.42 20.27
C LEU A 23 -41.29 -11.47 20.84
N PRO A 24 -42.60 -11.31 20.64
CA PRO A 24 -43.61 -12.31 21.02
C PRO A 24 -43.26 -13.70 20.50
N ALA A 25 -43.62 -14.76 21.23
CA ALA A 25 -43.23 -16.15 20.91
C ALA A 25 -43.75 -16.65 19.55
N ASP A 26 -44.80 -16.03 19.04
CA ASP A 26 -45.40 -16.30 17.72
C ASP A 26 -44.81 -15.45 16.58
N ALA A 27 -43.95 -14.49 16.89
CA ALA A 27 -43.30 -13.63 15.88
C ALA A 27 -42.48 -14.50 14.89
N ARG A 28 -42.71 -14.27 13.59
CA ARG A 28 -42.01 -14.92 12.50
C ARG A 28 -41.08 -13.99 11.74
N GLU A 29 -41.16 -12.71 12.02
CA GLU A 29 -40.43 -11.65 11.37
C GLU A 29 -39.96 -10.61 12.38
N GLY A 30 -38.85 -9.96 12.11
CA GLY A 30 -38.32 -8.83 12.87
C GLY A 30 -37.48 -7.94 11.97
N LYS A 31 -37.41 -6.63 12.31
CA LYS A 31 -36.56 -5.65 11.58
C LYS A 31 -35.94 -4.68 12.57
N GLY A 32 -34.64 -4.65 12.66
CA GLY A 32 -33.87 -3.79 13.57
C GLY A 32 -32.41 -3.74 13.23
N ARG A 33 -31.62 -2.98 14.00
CA ARG A 33 -30.18 -2.88 13.83
C ARG A 33 -29.43 -4.07 14.45
N GLN A 34 -29.94 -4.58 15.57
CA GLN A 34 -29.35 -5.71 16.28
C GLN A 34 -30.37 -6.84 16.33
N MET A 35 -30.30 -7.71 15.32
CA MET A 35 -31.22 -8.85 15.20
C MET A 35 -30.51 -10.12 15.65
N LYS A 36 -31.18 -10.92 16.51
CA LYS A 36 -30.76 -12.29 16.83
C LYS A 36 -31.94 -13.22 16.63
N ALA A 37 -31.65 -14.40 16.09
CA ALA A 37 -32.60 -15.51 16.05
C ALA A 37 -31.92 -16.73 16.70
N PHE A 38 -32.68 -17.46 17.48
CA PHE A 38 -32.24 -18.68 18.15
C PHE A 38 -33.25 -19.77 18.03
N VAL A 39 -32.77 -21.00 18.11
CA VAL A 39 -33.59 -22.23 18.05
C VAL A 39 -33.14 -23.17 19.15
N ASP A 40 -34.13 -23.88 19.77
CA ASP A 40 -33.86 -24.80 20.87
C ASP A 40 -34.11 -26.24 20.43
N TYR A 41 -33.21 -27.12 20.84
CA TYR A 41 -33.29 -28.56 20.58
C TYR A 41 -33.27 -29.36 21.87
N PRO A 42 -34.19 -30.27 22.08
CA PRO A 42 -34.00 -31.34 23.03
C PRO A 42 -32.97 -32.32 22.44
N THR A 43 -31.82 -32.46 23.10
CA THR A 43 -30.75 -33.33 22.66
C THR A 43 -30.34 -34.32 23.73
N THR A 44 -29.93 -35.52 23.30
CA THR A 44 -29.24 -36.47 24.15
C THR A 44 -27.74 -36.32 24.08
N ALA A 45 -27.01 -36.98 24.99
CA ALA A 45 -25.56 -36.89 24.98
C ALA A 45 -24.98 -37.37 23.65
N LYS A 46 -24.10 -36.56 23.05
CA LYS A 46 -23.44 -36.79 21.74
C LYS A 46 -24.38 -36.77 20.53
N GLU A 47 -25.63 -36.40 20.63
CA GLU A 47 -26.51 -36.19 19.49
C GLU A 47 -26.02 -34.95 18.66
N ALA A 48 -25.78 -35.18 17.38
CA ALA A 48 -25.37 -34.10 16.47
C ALA A 48 -26.58 -33.50 15.75
N VAL A 49 -26.68 -32.18 15.75
CA VAL A 49 -27.59 -31.41 14.88
C VAL A 49 -26.74 -30.77 13.79
N LEU A 50 -26.94 -31.16 12.53
CA LEU A 50 -26.24 -30.57 11.40
C LEU A 50 -26.94 -29.28 10.95
N VAL A 51 -26.15 -28.30 10.54
CA VAL A 51 -26.63 -27.04 10.01
C VAL A 51 -26.03 -26.81 8.62
N LYS A 52 -26.85 -26.40 7.67
CA LYS A 52 -26.43 -25.95 6.33
C LYS A 52 -26.77 -24.48 6.18
N VAL A 53 -25.85 -23.71 5.62
CA VAL A 53 -26.01 -22.27 5.37
C VAL A 53 -25.73 -22.00 3.89
N GLY A 54 -26.68 -21.33 3.23
CA GLY A 54 -26.48 -20.75 1.91
C GLY A 54 -26.46 -19.23 2.03
N ILE A 55 -25.58 -18.59 1.27
CA ILE A 55 -25.46 -17.11 1.21
C ILE A 55 -25.68 -16.62 -0.22
N SER A 56 -26.06 -15.34 -0.36
CA SER A 56 -26.23 -14.68 -1.65
C SER A 56 -26.10 -13.16 -1.51
N GLY A 57 -25.59 -12.51 -2.55
CA GLY A 57 -25.64 -11.05 -2.71
C GLY A 57 -26.96 -10.55 -3.26
N THR A 58 -27.75 -11.41 -3.92
CA THR A 58 -28.92 -11.02 -4.74
C THR A 58 -30.25 -11.07 -4.00
N GLY A 59 -30.39 -11.98 -3.01
CA GLY A 59 -31.63 -12.14 -2.25
C GLY A 59 -31.74 -13.47 -1.51
N ILE A 60 -32.80 -13.61 -0.68
CA ILE A 60 -33.06 -14.85 0.08
C ILE A 60 -33.27 -16.04 -0.86
N GLU A 61 -33.95 -15.84 -1.99
CA GLU A 61 -34.19 -16.91 -2.97
C GLU A 61 -32.90 -17.32 -3.67
N GLY A 62 -31.94 -16.40 -3.90
CA GLY A 62 -30.57 -16.72 -4.35
C GLY A 62 -29.86 -17.62 -3.34
N ALA A 63 -29.86 -17.25 -2.05
CA ALA A 63 -29.28 -18.04 -0.99
C ALA A 63 -29.92 -19.44 -0.89
N ARG A 64 -31.23 -19.56 -1.12
CA ARG A 64 -31.96 -20.84 -1.12
C ARG A 64 -31.55 -21.72 -2.31
N LYS A 65 -31.41 -21.15 -3.50
CA LYS A 65 -30.94 -21.85 -4.71
C LYS A 65 -29.51 -22.37 -4.51
N ASN A 66 -28.61 -21.50 -4.00
CA ASN A 66 -27.22 -21.86 -3.72
C ASN A 66 -27.14 -23.01 -2.74
N LEU A 67 -27.86 -22.92 -1.61
CA LEU A 67 -27.90 -23.99 -0.60
C LEU A 67 -28.38 -25.33 -1.19
N LYS A 68 -29.43 -25.30 -2.00
CA LYS A 68 -29.99 -26.52 -2.62
C LYS A 68 -29.04 -27.15 -3.63
N ALA A 69 -28.32 -26.32 -4.41
CA ALA A 69 -27.42 -26.79 -5.45
C ALA A 69 -26.11 -27.34 -4.86
N GLU A 70 -25.53 -26.63 -3.91
CA GLU A 70 -24.20 -26.93 -3.37
C GLU A 70 -24.24 -27.97 -2.24
N LEU A 71 -25.30 -27.96 -1.40
CA LEU A 71 -25.47 -28.84 -0.25
C LEU A 71 -26.81 -29.61 -0.34
N PRO A 72 -26.98 -30.51 -1.34
CA PRO A 72 -28.29 -31.16 -1.59
C PRO A 72 -28.68 -32.16 -0.48
N ASP A 73 -27.75 -32.71 0.26
CA ASP A 73 -27.98 -33.68 1.31
C ASP A 73 -27.26 -33.36 2.63
N TRP A 74 -27.39 -34.19 3.65
CA TRP A 74 -26.80 -34.02 4.99
C TRP A 74 -25.51 -34.82 5.21
N ASN A 75 -24.86 -35.27 4.15
CA ASN A 75 -23.61 -36.04 4.25
C ASN A 75 -22.40 -35.11 4.46
N PHE A 76 -22.10 -34.84 5.73
CA PHE A 76 -20.98 -33.96 6.13
C PHE A 76 -19.62 -34.45 5.59
N GLU A 77 -19.36 -35.79 5.67
CA GLU A 77 -18.09 -36.35 5.22
C GLU A 77 -17.89 -36.23 3.69
N ARG A 78 -18.99 -36.30 2.91
CA ARG A 78 -18.94 -36.05 1.46
C ARG A 78 -18.57 -34.60 1.16
N VAL A 79 -19.19 -33.64 1.88
CA VAL A 79 -18.88 -32.19 1.69
C VAL A 79 -17.44 -31.91 2.08
N LYS A 80 -16.98 -32.44 3.22
CA LYS A 80 -15.59 -32.31 3.67
C LYS A 80 -14.61 -32.89 2.65
N ALA A 81 -14.86 -34.09 2.13
CA ALA A 81 -14.02 -34.72 1.13
C ALA A 81 -13.97 -33.91 -0.19
N ALA A 82 -15.11 -33.37 -0.62
CA ALA A 82 -15.17 -32.51 -1.80
C ALA A 82 -14.36 -31.21 -1.61
N ALA A 83 -14.47 -30.55 -0.45
CA ALA A 83 -13.68 -29.36 -0.13
C ALA A 83 -12.17 -29.66 -0.11
N VAL A 84 -11.77 -30.75 0.56
CA VAL A 84 -10.36 -31.21 0.58
C VAL A 84 -9.84 -31.45 -0.84
N LYS A 85 -10.65 -32.09 -1.69
CA LYS A 85 -10.26 -32.35 -3.08
C LYS A 85 -10.10 -31.05 -3.87
N GLN A 86 -11.03 -30.10 -3.75
CA GLN A 86 -10.95 -28.80 -4.45
C GLN A 86 -9.68 -28.04 -4.05
N TRP A 87 -9.40 -27.94 -2.75
CA TRP A 87 -8.17 -27.31 -2.27
C TRP A 87 -6.91 -28.03 -2.74
N LYS A 88 -6.91 -29.35 -2.70
CA LYS A 88 -5.78 -30.13 -3.21
C LYS A 88 -5.54 -29.88 -4.70
N ASP A 89 -6.59 -29.95 -5.52
CA ASP A 89 -6.49 -29.72 -6.97
C ASP A 89 -5.94 -28.30 -7.25
N LEU A 90 -6.36 -27.31 -6.46
CA LEU A 90 -5.92 -25.92 -6.59
C LEU A 90 -4.45 -25.73 -6.17
N LEU A 91 -4.02 -26.35 -5.06
CA LEU A 91 -2.65 -26.24 -4.55
C LEU A 91 -1.65 -27.10 -5.33
N ASP A 92 -2.09 -28.22 -5.94
CA ASP A 92 -1.25 -29.10 -6.76
C ASP A 92 -0.74 -28.46 -8.07
N VAL A 93 -1.20 -27.23 -8.40
CA VAL A 93 -0.68 -26.46 -9.55
C VAL A 93 0.81 -26.12 -9.40
N ALA A 94 1.30 -26.01 -8.15
CA ALA A 94 2.71 -25.81 -7.84
C ALA A 94 3.19 -26.90 -6.86
N GLN A 95 4.07 -27.79 -7.34
CA GLN A 95 4.64 -28.86 -6.53
C GLN A 95 6.09 -28.55 -6.20
N ILE A 96 6.48 -28.62 -4.93
CA ILE A 96 7.82 -28.26 -4.48
C ILE A 96 8.52 -29.37 -3.71
N GLU A 97 9.85 -29.40 -3.83
CA GLU A 97 10.77 -30.16 -2.99
C GLU A 97 11.67 -29.16 -2.25
N THR A 98 11.92 -29.38 -0.98
CA THR A 98 12.75 -28.50 -0.13
C THR A 98 13.68 -29.34 0.75
N PHE A 99 14.71 -28.69 1.28
CA PHE A 99 15.60 -29.29 2.29
C PHE A 99 15.05 -29.16 3.73
N ASP A 100 13.99 -28.36 3.92
CA ASP A 100 13.38 -28.09 5.22
C ASP A 100 11.85 -28.18 5.12
N PRO A 101 11.18 -29.01 5.94
CA PRO A 101 9.73 -29.14 5.95
C PRO A 101 9.01 -27.84 6.34
N HIS A 102 9.60 -26.93 7.13
CA HIS A 102 9.03 -25.65 7.46
C HIS A 102 8.86 -24.77 6.23
N ILE A 103 9.83 -24.77 5.31
CA ILE A 103 9.71 -24.06 4.03
C ILE A 103 8.52 -24.59 3.22
N ARG A 104 8.31 -25.91 3.21
CA ARG A 104 7.15 -26.50 2.52
C ARG A 104 5.83 -26.03 3.11
N ASN A 105 5.72 -26.04 4.44
CA ASN A 105 4.52 -25.57 5.12
C ASN A 105 4.26 -24.10 4.83
N THR A 106 5.28 -23.25 4.95
CA THR A 106 5.22 -21.82 4.64
C THR A 106 4.78 -21.57 3.19
N PHE A 107 5.33 -22.35 2.23
CA PHE A 107 4.97 -22.21 0.82
C PHE A 107 3.49 -22.50 0.57
N TYR A 108 2.98 -23.64 1.07
CA TYR A 108 1.58 -24.01 0.83
C TYR A 108 0.60 -23.16 1.64
N ALA A 109 0.99 -22.67 2.82
CA ALA A 109 0.21 -21.69 3.56
C ALA A 109 0.04 -20.38 2.75
N ASN A 110 1.13 -19.86 2.18
CA ASN A 110 1.07 -18.67 1.35
C ASN A 110 0.33 -18.92 0.03
N LEU A 111 0.53 -20.06 -0.63
CA LEU A 111 -0.23 -20.42 -1.83
C LEU A 111 -1.75 -20.54 -1.55
N TYR A 112 -2.13 -21.01 -0.36
CA TYR A 112 -3.52 -21.01 0.09
C TYR A 112 -4.05 -19.57 0.26
N LEU A 113 -3.28 -18.68 0.87
CA LEU A 113 -3.66 -17.27 1.06
C LEU A 113 -3.88 -16.54 -0.29
N CYS A 114 -3.08 -16.84 -1.32
CA CYS A 114 -3.29 -16.34 -2.68
C CYS A 114 -4.62 -16.79 -3.32
N CYS A 115 -5.29 -17.77 -2.76
CA CYS A 115 -6.54 -18.30 -3.30
C CYS A 115 -7.79 -17.81 -2.54
N GLN A 116 -7.64 -16.93 -1.55
CA GLN A 116 -8.75 -16.46 -0.72
C GLN A 116 -9.47 -15.23 -1.28
N ALA A 117 -8.78 -14.40 -2.05
CA ALA A 117 -9.33 -13.25 -2.77
C ALA A 117 -8.64 -13.14 -4.14
N PRO A 118 -9.30 -12.57 -5.16
CA PRO A 118 -10.70 -12.14 -5.16
C PRO A 118 -11.69 -13.32 -5.05
N ILE A 119 -12.91 -13.05 -4.56
CA ILE A 119 -13.93 -14.06 -4.32
C ILE A 119 -15.03 -14.04 -5.37
N LEU A 120 -15.64 -15.20 -5.62
CA LEU A 120 -16.85 -15.31 -6.44
C LEU A 120 -18.02 -14.58 -5.78
N TYR A 121 -18.72 -13.75 -6.56
CA TYR A 121 -19.85 -12.96 -6.08
C TYR A 121 -21.07 -13.10 -7.02
N ASN A 122 -21.37 -14.31 -7.41
CA ASN A 122 -22.58 -14.65 -8.14
C ASN A 122 -23.24 -15.89 -7.54
N ASP A 123 -24.55 -15.99 -7.71
CA ASP A 123 -25.32 -17.16 -7.37
C ASP A 123 -25.09 -18.31 -8.37
N VAL A 124 -25.52 -19.52 -8.05
CA VAL A 124 -25.34 -20.71 -8.89
C VAL A 124 -25.99 -20.62 -10.28
N ASP A 125 -26.96 -19.72 -10.44
CA ASP A 125 -27.59 -19.43 -11.74
C ASP A 125 -26.92 -18.29 -12.50
N GLY A 126 -25.78 -17.78 -12.03
CA GLY A 126 -25.02 -16.71 -12.64
C GLY A 126 -25.55 -15.29 -12.30
N THR A 127 -26.59 -15.16 -11.49
CA THR A 127 -27.11 -13.87 -11.04
C THR A 127 -26.13 -13.24 -10.05
N TYR A 128 -25.81 -11.94 -10.21
CA TYR A 128 -24.99 -11.20 -9.25
C TYR A 128 -25.61 -9.83 -8.94
N ARG A 129 -25.21 -9.23 -7.82
CA ARG A 129 -25.55 -7.86 -7.46
C ARG A 129 -24.46 -6.93 -7.95
N GLY A 130 -24.81 -6.03 -8.86
CA GLY A 130 -23.88 -5.07 -9.45
C GLY A 130 -23.62 -3.84 -8.58
N MET A 131 -22.72 -2.97 -9.06
CA MET A 131 -22.37 -1.68 -8.43
C MET A 131 -23.51 -0.66 -8.45
N ASP A 132 -24.52 -0.84 -9.32
CA ASP A 132 -25.78 -0.08 -9.32
C ASP A 132 -26.80 -0.60 -8.29
N HIS A 133 -26.40 -1.56 -7.48
CA HIS A 133 -27.22 -2.22 -6.48
C HIS A 133 -28.43 -2.99 -7.03
N LYS A 134 -28.39 -3.33 -8.34
CA LYS A 134 -29.42 -4.17 -8.96
C LYS A 134 -28.89 -5.58 -9.20
N ASN A 135 -29.82 -6.51 -9.39
CA ASN A 135 -29.46 -7.88 -9.78
C ASN A 135 -29.30 -7.98 -11.29
N HIS A 136 -28.15 -8.47 -11.73
CA HIS A 136 -27.83 -8.72 -13.12
C HIS A 136 -27.89 -10.22 -13.40
N THR A 137 -28.44 -10.58 -14.57
CA THR A 137 -28.61 -11.97 -15.03
C THR A 137 -28.06 -12.15 -16.44
N GLY A 138 -27.74 -13.38 -16.80
CA GLY A 138 -27.30 -13.69 -18.17
C GLY A 138 -25.88 -13.23 -18.50
N ALA A 139 -25.06 -12.95 -17.50
CA ALA A 139 -23.63 -12.72 -17.69
C ALA A 139 -22.96 -13.99 -18.22
N ASN A 140 -22.04 -13.81 -19.16
CA ASN A 140 -21.21 -14.88 -19.74
C ASN A 140 -19.87 -15.06 -19.04
N PHE A 141 -19.73 -14.54 -17.81
CA PHE A 141 -18.55 -14.62 -16.96
C PHE A 141 -18.95 -14.87 -15.50
N GLN A 142 -18.01 -15.37 -14.71
CA GLN A 142 -18.13 -15.43 -13.26
C GLN A 142 -17.77 -14.07 -12.67
N ASN A 143 -18.68 -13.51 -11.85
CA ASN A 143 -18.43 -12.22 -11.23
C ASN A 143 -17.59 -12.38 -9.97
N TYR A 144 -16.52 -11.58 -9.87
CA TYR A 144 -15.61 -11.50 -8.72
C TYR A 144 -15.73 -10.16 -8.02
N THR A 145 -15.40 -10.12 -6.74
CA THR A 145 -15.28 -8.91 -5.92
C THR A 145 -14.15 -9.06 -4.92
N ILE A 146 -13.87 -7.99 -4.17
CA ILE A 146 -12.74 -7.87 -3.23
C ILE A 146 -11.43 -7.86 -4.02
N PHE A 147 -11.21 -6.73 -4.69
CA PHE A 147 -9.97 -6.44 -5.38
C PHE A 147 -9.23 -5.32 -4.65
N SER A 148 -8.13 -5.64 -3.96
CA SER A 148 -7.22 -4.66 -3.40
C SER A 148 -6.15 -4.32 -4.45
N LEU A 149 -6.52 -3.50 -5.44
CA LEU A 149 -5.75 -3.38 -6.68
C LEU A 149 -4.40 -2.68 -6.52
N TRP A 150 -4.27 -1.75 -5.57
CA TRP A 150 -2.99 -1.12 -5.23
C TRP A 150 -1.94 -2.15 -4.79
N ASP A 151 -2.38 -3.21 -4.14
CA ASP A 151 -1.54 -4.29 -3.65
C ASP A 151 -1.34 -5.35 -4.73
N THR A 152 -2.44 -5.92 -5.21
CA THR A 152 -2.47 -7.20 -5.93
C THR A 152 -1.97 -7.14 -7.37
N TYR A 153 -1.91 -5.97 -8.01
CA TYR A 153 -1.34 -5.85 -9.36
C TYR A 153 0.14 -6.25 -9.39
N ARG A 154 0.85 -6.12 -8.25
CA ARG A 154 2.31 -6.30 -8.16
C ARG A 154 2.74 -7.76 -8.31
N ALA A 155 2.06 -8.69 -7.62
CA ALA A 155 2.40 -10.11 -7.68
C ALA A 155 1.17 -11.04 -7.72
N GLU A 156 0.10 -10.77 -6.98
CA GLU A 156 -1.05 -11.69 -6.90
C GLU A 156 -1.70 -11.91 -8.27
N HIS A 157 -2.13 -10.86 -8.96
CA HIS A 157 -2.69 -11.01 -10.31
C HIS A 157 -1.70 -11.61 -11.31
N PRO A 158 -0.41 -11.21 -11.37
CA PRO A 158 0.60 -11.89 -12.17
C PRO A 158 0.75 -13.38 -11.85
N LEU A 159 0.65 -13.78 -10.56
CA LEU A 159 0.69 -15.18 -10.16
C LEU A 159 -0.54 -15.94 -10.65
N LEU A 160 -1.73 -15.34 -10.55
CA LEU A 160 -2.98 -15.92 -11.04
C LEU A 160 -2.93 -16.14 -12.57
N THR A 161 -2.25 -15.29 -13.34
CA THR A 161 -2.04 -15.54 -14.78
C THR A 161 -1.29 -16.85 -15.03
N LEU A 162 -0.38 -17.26 -14.16
CA LEU A 162 0.39 -18.51 -14.29
C LEU A 162 -0.35 -19.73 -13.71
N LEU A 163 -0.96 -19.59 -12.55
CA LEU A 163 -1.49 -20.71 -11.76
C LEU A 163 -3.00 -20.93 -11.96
N GLN A 164 -3.75 -19.87 -12.28
CA GLN A 164 -5.21 -19.92 -12.43
C GLN A 164 -5.70 -19.18 -13.69
N PRO A 165 -5.09 -19.39 -14.87
CA PRO A 165 -5.38 -18.62 -16.07
C PRO A 165 -6.85 -18.70 -16.52
N GLY A 166 -7.56 -19.77 -16.17
CA GLY A 166 -8.99 -19.91 -16.48
C GLY A 166 -9.93 -18.92 -15.78
N ARG A 167 -9.42 -18.13 -14.81
CA ARG A 167 -10.21 -17.15 -14.05
C ARG A 167 -9.90 -15.70 -14.45
N VAL A 168 -8.79 -15.47 -15.14
CA VAL A 168 -8.29 -14.11 -15.41
C VAL A 168 -9.26 -13.30 -16.26
N ASP A 169 -9.78 -13.88 -17.35
CA ASP A 169 -10.75 -13.19 -18.22
C ASP A 169 -12.02 -12.80 -17.46
N ASP A 170 -12.51 -13.65 -16.56
CA ASP A 170 -13.70 -13.39 -15.74
C ASP A 170 -13.43 -12.25 -14.71
N MET A 171 -12.25 -12.18 -14.12
CA MET A 171 -11.85 -11.09 -13.23
C MET A 171 -11.80 -9.75 -13.97
N VAL A 172 -11.24 -9.72 -15.19
CA VAL A 172 -11.25 -8.52 -16.03
C VAL A 172 -12.68 -8.13 -16.41
N GLN A 173 -13.53 -9.10 -16.80
CA GLN A 173 -14.94 -8.86 -17.09
C GLN A 173 -15.69 -8.27 -15.89
N SER A 174 -15.38 -8.73 -14.66
CA SER A 174 -15.94 -8.18 -13.43
C SER A 174 -15.57 -6.70 -13.25
N MET A 175 -14.29 -6.34 -13.41
CA MET A 175 -13.84 -4.94 -13.34
C MET A 175 -14.53 -4.05 -14.39
N LEU A 176 -14.74 -4.58 -15.61
CA LEU A 176 -15.44 -3.86 -16.68
C LEU A 176 -16.96 -3.76 -16.40
N ALA A 177 -17.57 -4.76 -15.74
CA ALA A 177 -18.95 -4.68 -15.30
C ALA A 177 -19.11 -3.59 -14.23
N GLU A 178 -18.22 -3.55 -13.25
CA GLU A 178 -18.18 -2.51 -12.21
C GLU A 178 -18.06 -1.10 -12.80
N TYR A 179 -17.20 -0.90 -13.80
CA TYR A 179 -17.12 0.36 -14.54
C TYR A 179 -18.47 0.77 -15.16
N ARG A 180 -19.13 -0.17 -15.85
CA ARG A 180 -20.41 0.12 -16.56
C ARG A 180 -21.56 0.38 -15.59
N GLU A 181 -21.60 -0.33 -14.48
CA GLU A 181 -22.73 -0.36 -13.54
C GLU A 181 -22.65 0.74 -12.48
N SER A 182 -21.45 1.14 -12.07
CA SER A 182 -21.26 2.10 -10.97
C SER A 182 -21.77 3.51 -11.27
N GLY A 183 -21.86 3.89 -12.54
CA GLY A 183 -22.10 5.28 -12.94
C GLY A 183 -20.98 6.26 -12.59
N LEU A 184 -19.87 5.76 -12.10
CA LEU A 184 -18.71 6.56 -11.68
C LEU A 184 -17.80 6.91 -12.86
N HIS A 185 -17.93 6.21 -13.99
CA HIS A 185 -17.05 6.31 -15.16
C HIS A 185 -15.58 6.10 -14.80
N THR A 186 -15.31 5.21 -13.86
CA THR A 186 -13.97 4.80 -13.44
C THR A 186 -13.92 3.30 -13.26
N THR A 187 -12.83 2.69 -13.72
CA THR A 187 -12.54 1.30 -13.39
C THR A 187 -12.28 1.18 -11.89
N PRO A 188 -12.50 0.01 -11.27
CA PRO A 188 -12.44 -0.11 -9.81
C PRO A 188 -11.06 0.22 -9.24
N ILE A 189 -11.06 0.75 -8.02
CA ILE A 189 -9.86 1.01 -7.20
C ILE A 189 -9.78 -0.04 -6.08
N TRP A 190 -10.83 -0.14 -5.27
CA TRP A 190 -10.95 -1.13 -4.20
C TRP A 190 -12.41 -1.56 -4.00
N PRO A 191 -12.97 -2.35 -4.93
CA PRO A 191 -14.38 -2.72 -4.88
C PRO A 191 -14.63 -3.80 -3.84
N LEU A 192 -15.72 -3.63 -3.08
CA LEU A 192 -16.17 -4.53 -2.04
C LEU A 192 -17.67 -4.73 -2.12
N TRP A 193 -18.12 -5.95 -2.46
CA TRP A 193 -19.53 -6.37 -2.41
C TRP A 193 -20.52 -5.50 -3.22
N GLY A 194 -20.11 -4.98 -4.35
CA GLY A 194 -20.92 -4.08 -5.16
C GLY A 194 -20.89 -2.62 -4.70
N ASN A 195 -19.83 -2.22 -4.00
CA ASN A 195 -19.51 -0.83 -3.67
C ASN A 195 -18.05 -0.54 -3.92
N GLU A 196 -17.76 0.67 -4.41
CA GLU A 196 -16.40 1.17 -4.45
C GLU A 196 -16.05 1.79 -3.09
N SER A 197 -14.99 1.31 -2.44
CA SER A 197 -14.59 1.80 -1.12
C SER A 197 -13.66 3.02 -1.21
N TRP A 198 -13.02 3.26 -2.34
CA TRP A 198 -11.98 4.29 -2.55
C TRP A 198 -10.79 4.13 -1.60
N CYS A 199 -10.62 2.94 -1.05
CA CYS A 199 -9.43 2.63 -0.28
C CYS A 199 -8.21 2.61 -1.20
N MET A 200 -7.10 3.15 -0.75
CA MET A 200 -5.85 3.27 -1.49
C MET A 200 -5.87 4.25 -2.67
N ILE A 201 -4.70 4.45 -3.25
CA ILE A 201 -4.42 5.40 -4.32
C ILE A 201 -4.26 4.70 -5.68
N GLY A 202 -4.04 5.50 -6.73
CA GLY A 202 -3.86 5.01 -8.10
C GLY A 202 -5.17 4.58 -8.77
N TYR A 203 -5.06 3.95 -9.94
CA TYR A 203 -6.15 3.31 -10.69
C TYR A 203 -5.65 1.98 -11.29
N HIS A 204 -5.06 1.16 -10.42
CA HIS A 204 -4.26 -0.02 -10.75
C HIS A 204 -5.05 -1.19 -11.36
N SER A 205 -6.38 -1.10 -11.47
CA SER A 205 -7.15 -1.97 -12.38
C SER A 205 -6.59 -1.92 -13.80
N VAL A 206 -6.02 -0.75 -14.20
CA VAL A 206 -5.36 -0.58 -15.50
C VAL A 206 -4.19 -1.57 -15.62
N ALA A 207 -3.31 -1.65 -14.63
CA ALA A 207 -2.19 -2.58 -14.65
C ALA A 207 -2.67 -4.04 -14.78
N VAL A 208 -3.69 -4.45 -14.01
CA VAL A 208 -4.22 -5.82 -14.06
C VAL A 208 -4.82 -6.16 -15.44
N ILE A 209 -5.58 -5.25 -16.03
CA ILE A 209 -6.23 -5.45 -17.34
C ILE A 209 -5.18 -5.49 -18.46
N VAL A 210 -4.18 -4.60 -18.40
CA VAL A 210 -3.10 -4.52 -19.40
C VAL A 210 -2.18 -5.73 -19.30
N ASP A 211 -1.79 -6.16 -18.09
CA ASP A 211 -1.01 -7.39 -17.89
C ASP A 211 -1.72 -8.59 -18.52
N ALA A 212 -3.02 -8.76 -18.23
CA ALA A 212 -3.82 -9.82 -18.82
C ALA A 212 -3.82 -9.73 -20.37
N TYR A 213 -4.06 -8.55 -20.95
CA TYR A 213 -4.06 -8.37 -22.41
C TYR A 213 -2.71 -8.70 -23.04
N LEU A 214 -1.61 -8.18 -22.49
CA LEU A 214 -0.25 -8.39 -23.01
C LEU A 214 0.19 -9.85 -22.89
N LYS A 215 -0.30 -10.58 -21.89
CA LYS A 215 -0.11 -12.05 -21.72
C LYS A 215 -1.07 -12.90 -22.57
N GLY A 216 -1.84 -12.29 -23.47
CA GLY A 216 -2.66 -12.98 -24.45
C GLY A 216 -4.03 -13.44 -23.95
N PHE A 217 -4.55 -12.90 -22.85
CA PHE A 217 -5.94 -13.07 -22.45
C PHE A 217 -6.85 -12.25 -23.35
N ARG A 218 -7.93 -12.84 -23.84
CA ARG A 218 -8.81 -12.25 -24.88
C ARG A 218 -10.31 -12.55 -24.63
N GLY A 219 -10.68 -12.98 -23.42
CA GLY A 219 -12.06 -13.24 -23.05
C GLY A 219 -12.88 -11.97 -22.76
N PHE A 220 -12.36 -10.79 -23.11
CA PHE A 220 -13.00 -9.49 -22.93
C PHE A 220 -12.81 -8.60 -24.17
N ASP A 221 -13.66 -7.58 -24.30
CA ASP A 221 -13.54 -6.57 -25.36
C ASP A 221 -12.40 -5.61 -25.02
N ALA A 222 -11.32 -5.69 -25.79
CA ALA A 222 -10.10 -4.93 -25.53
C ALA A 222 -10.29 -3.42 -25.79
N GLU A 223 -11.09 -3.02 -26.78
CA GLU A 223 -11.37 -1.61 -27.05
C GLU A 223 -12.27 -1.01 -25.96
N ALA A 224 -13.30 -1.72 -25.53
CA ALA A 224 -14.15 -1.30 -24.42
C ALA A 224 -13.35 -1.21 -23.10
N ALA A 225 -12.42 -2.14 -22.87
CA ALA A 225 -11.51 -2.11 -21.72
C ALA A 225 -10.58 -0.89 -21.78
N TYR A 226 -9.97 -0.65 -22.94
CA TYR A 226 -9.13 0.52 -23.18
C TYR A 226 -9.89 1.83 -22.92
N GLN A 227 -11.10 1.97 -23.46
CA GLN A 227 -11.91 3.17 -23.25
C GLN A 227 -12.25 3.38 -21.75
N ALA A 228 -12.61 2.33 -21.03
CA ALA A 228 -12.89 2.40 -19.58
C ALA A 228 -11.67 2.87 -18.78
N MET A 229 -10.48 2.34 -19.11
CA MET A 229 -9.22 2.72 -18.47
C MET A 229 -8.84 4.17 -18.81
N ARG A 230 -9.00 4.57 -20.08
CA ARG A 230 -8.75 5.94 -20.53
C ARG A 230 -9.68 6.93 -19.83
N ASP A 231 -10.97 6.63 -19.74
CA ASP A 231 -11.93 7.47 -19.03
C ASP A 231 -11.53 7.64 -17.56
N THR A 232 -11.04 6.58 -16.91
CA THR A 232 -10.52 6.62 -15.56
C THR A 232 -9.34 7.57 -15.42
N ALA A 233 -8.33 7.44 -16.30
CA ALA A 233 -7.11 8.26 -16.29
C ALA A 233 -7.37 9.74 -16.60
N MET A 234 -8.51 10.06 -17.22
CA MET A 234 -8.89 11.43 -17.63
C MET A 234 -9.88 12.10 -16.66
N GLN A 235 -10.26 11.46 -15.56
CA GLN A 235 -11.10 12.04 -14.50
C GLN A 235 -10.42 13.23 -13.81
N ASP A 236 -11.20 13.98 -13.02
CA ASP A 236 -10.71 15.07 -12.17
C ASP A 236 -10.63 14.70 -10.68
N ARG A 237 -10.90 13.43 -10.34
CA ARG A 237 -10.93 12.90 -8.96
C ARG A 237 -9.54 12.57 -8.44
N ASN A 238 -9.41 12.41 -7.14
CA ASN A 238 -8.24 11.84 -6.45
C ASN A 238 -6.88 12.46 -6.86
N GLY A 239 -6.84 13.78 -7.09
CA GLY A 239 -5.62 14.47 -7.49
C GLY A 239 -5.37 14.52 -8.99
N LEU A 240 -6.11 13.75 -9.82
CA LEU A 240 -5.89 13.67 -11.29
C LEU A 240 -6.07 15.02 -11.99
N LYS A 241 -6.92 15.93 -11.49
CA LYS A 241 -7.00 17.27 -12.03
C LYS A 241 -5.66 18.00 -11.93
N SER A 242 -5.07 18.05 -10.73
CA SER A 242 -3.75 18.65 -10.51
C SER A 242 -2.67 17.96 -11.35
N TYR A 243 -2.69 16.62 -11.39
CA TYR A 243 -1.75 15.80 -12.14
C TYR A 243 -1.78 16.09 -13.64
N LYS A 244 -2.97 16.27 -14.24
CA LYS A 244 -3.12 16.65 -15.65
C LYS A 244 -2.69 18.07 -15.94
N GLU A 245 -3.01 19.02 -15.05
CA GLU A 245 -2.73 20.44 -15.23
C GLU A 245 -1.24 20.79 -15.03
N LEU A 246 -0.59 20.17 -14.03
CA LEU A 246 0.75 20.54 -13.57
C LEU A 246 1.82 19.49 -13.92
N GLY A 247 1.41 18.29 -14.34
CA GLY A 247 2.29 17.14 -14.44
C GLY A 247 2.62 16.48 -13.11
N TYR A 248 1.93 16.86 -12.02
CA TYR A 248 2.04 16.24 -10.69
C TYR A 248 0.84 16.59 -9.81
N VAL A 249 0.59 15.78 -8.80
CA VAL A 249 -0.34 16.13 -7.72
C VAL A 249 0.36 17.11 -6.79
N ALA A 250 -0.17 18.33 -6.70
CA ALA A 250 0.40 19.34 -5.81
C ALA A 250 -0.05 19.10 -4.36
N SER A 251 0.88 19.17 -3.40
CA SER A 251 0.61 18.98 -1.96
C SER A 251 -0.41 19.96 -1.37
N THR A 252 -0.68 21.07 -2.07
CA THR A 252 -1.72 22.04 -1.73
C THR A 252 -3.08 21.75 -2.37
N ARG A 253 -3.20 20.71 -3.19
CA ARG A 253 -4.43 20.35 -3.93
C ARG A 253 -4.89 18.91 -3.70
N GLY A 254 -4.17 18.11 -2.94
CA GLY A 254 -4.53 16.74 -2.62
C GLY A 254 -3.58 16.13 -1.60
N GLY A 255 -4.08 15.21 -0.78
CA GLY A 255 -3.25 14.40 0.10
C GLY A 255 -2.46 13.35 -0.66
N GLU A 256 -1.43 12.77 -0.04
CA GLU A 256 -0.57 11.71 -0.57
C GLU A 256 0.06 12.08 -1.93
N ALA A 257 0.41 13.37 -2.07
CA ALA A 257 0.66 14.01 -3.36
C ALA A 257 1.81 13.37 -4.14
N THR A 258 2.91 13.03 -3.46
CA THR A 258 4.07 12.39 -4.06
C THR A 258 3.76 10.96 -4.49
N SER A 259 3.15 10.17 -3.62
CA SER A 259 2.73 8.79 -3.92
C SER A 259 1.76 8.75 -5.10
N ARG A 260 0.71 9.57 -5.09
CA ARG A 260 -0.28 9.63 -6.19
C ARG A 260 0.35 9.97 -7.53
N THR A 261 1.33 10.87 -7.54
CA THR A 261 2.04 11.20 -8.78
C THR A 261 2.84 10.01 -9.31
N ILE A 262 3.54 9.31 -8.43
CA ILE A 262 4.36 8.13 -8.77
C ILE A 262 3.49 7.00 -9.29
N GLU A 263 2.43 6.65 -8.55
CA GLU A 263 1.53 5.54 -8.89
C GLU A 263 0.73 5.83 -10.18
N CYS A 264 0.21 7.05 -10.36
CA CYS A 264 -0.43 7.46 -11.61
C CYS A 264 0.56 7.43 -12.80
N SER A 265 1.85 7.68 -12.58
CA SER A 265 2.85 7.58 -13.64
C SER A 265 3.03 6.13 -14.10
N PHE A 266 2.93 5.17 -13.19
CA PHE A 266 2.95 3.75 -13.52
C PHE A 266 1.68 3.34 -14.28
N ASP A 267 0.50 3.72 -13.80
CA ASP A 267 -0.78 3.42 -14.46
C ASP A 267 -0.84 4.00 -15.88
N ASP A 268 -0.34 5.23 -16.07
CA ASP A 268 -0.23 5.84 -17.39
C ASP A 268 0.73 5.07 -18.31
N TRP A 269 1.82 4.53 -17.79
CA TRP A 269 2.71 3.68 -18.58
C TRP A 269 2.00 2.41 -19.04
N CYS A 270 1.24 1.74 -18.16
CA CYS A 270 0.44 0.57 -18.53
C CYS A 270 -0.57 0.93 -19.63
N LEU A 271 -1.28 2.05 -19.46
CA LEU A 271 -2.24 2.52 -20.45
C LEU A 271 -1.57 2.87 -21.80
N ALA A 272 -0.37 3.44 -21.79
CA ALA A 272 0.42 3.68 -23.00
C ALA A 272 0.73 2.37 -23.75
N ARG A 273 1.08 1.29 -23.01
CA ARG A 273 1.35 -0.03 -23.57
C ARG A 273 0.10 -0.64 -24.22
N MET A 274 -1.07 -0.48 -23.60
CA MET A 274 -2.33 -0.93 -24.18
C MET A 274 -2.69 -0.12 -25.45
N ALA A 275 -2.55 1.20 -25.38
CA ALA A 275 -2.78 2.10 -26.52
C ALA A 275 -1.88 1.75 -27.71
N GLU A 276 -0.59 1.49 -27.46
CA GLU A 276 0.38 1.06 -28.48
C GLU A 276 -0.04 -0.27 -29.11
N ALA A 277 -0.42 -1.26 -28.27
CA ALA A 277 -0.84 -2.58 -28.75
C ALA A 277 -2.14 -2.57 -29.57
N LEU A 278 -3.04 -1.62 -29.30
CA LEU A 278 -4.29 -1.40 -30.05
C LEU A 278 -4.11 -0.43 -31.24
N GLY A 279 -2.97 0.24 -31.36
CA GLY A 279 -2.66 1.16 -32.45
C GLY A 279 -3.12 2.60 -32.24
N HIS A 280 -3.51 2.99 -31.02
CA HIS A 280 -3.87 4.37 -30.64
C HIS A 280 -2.61 5.22 -30.40
N LYS A 281 -1.94 5.61 -31.48
CA LYS A 281 -0.60 6.24 -31.43
C LYS A 281 -0.54 7.55 -30.66
N GLU A 282 -1.56 8.39 -30.80
CA GLU A 282 -1.61 9.70 -30.12
C GLU A 282 -1.75 9.53 -28.60
N ASP A 283 -2.65 8.66 -28.18
CA ASP A 283 -2.82 8.33 -26.76
C ASP A 283 -1.59 7.61 -26.19
N ALA A 284 -0.97 6.70 -26.95
CA ALA A 284 0.28 6.06 -26.52
C ALA A 284 1.37 7.12 -26.25
N ALA A 285 1.54 8.10 -27.15
CA ALA A 285 2.50 9.19 -26.96
C ALA A 285 2.15 10.06 -25.73
N LEU A 286 0.86 10.40 -25.55
CA LEU A 286 0.38 11.15 -24.38
C LEU A 286 0.70 10.42 -23.07
N PHE A 287 0.32 9.16 -22.96
CA PHE A 287 0.46 8.40 -21.70
C PHE A 287 1.92 8.03 -21.42
N TYR A 288 2.76 7.75 -22.42
CA TYR A 288 4.21 7.65 -22.22
C TYR A 288 4.80 8.96 -21.68
N GLN A 289 4.35 10.12 -22.19
CA GLN A 289 4.83 11.40 -21.66
C GLN A 289 4.40 11.59 -20.20
N ARG A 290 3.15 11.28 -19.86
CA ARG A 290 2.63 11.37 -18.49
C ARG A 290 3.31 10.38 -17.56
N SER A 291 3.71 9.21 -18.04
CA SER A 291 4.42 8.21 -17.24
C SER A 291 5.78 8.69 -16.71
N ALA A 292 6.34 9.75 -17.29
CA ALA A 292 7.55 10.39 -16.79
C ALA A 292 7.29 11.50 -15.74
N ASN A 293 6.04 11.73 -15.35
CA ASN A 293 5.64 12.77 -14.40
C ASN A 293 6.19 12.57 -12.98
N TYR A 294 6.56 11.34 -12.59
CA TYR A 294 7.26 11.06 -11.34
C TYR A 294 8.50 11.94 -11.16
N ARG A 295 9.17 12.34 -12.25
CA ARG A 295 10.36 13.20 -12.24
C ARG A 295 10.10 14.59 -11.67
N ASN A 296 8.84 15.07 -11.70
CA ASN A 296 8.45 16.37 -11.14
C ASN A 296 8.57 16.43 -9.62
N HIS A 297 8.62 15.31 -8.94
CA HIS A 297 8.86 15.21 -7.50
C HIS A 297 10.30 14.91 -7.12
N PHE A 298 11.20 14.63 -8.06
CA PHE A 298 12.58 14.27 -7.74
C PHE A 298 13.40 15.52 -7.39
N ASP A 299 13.75 15.66 -6.11
CA ASP A 299 14.63 16.72 -5.61
C ASP A 299 16.09 16.23 -5.59
N ARG A 300 16.89 16.75 -6.51
CA ARG A 300 18.32 16.39 -6.67
C ARG A 300 19.18 16.73 -5.45
N THR A 301 18.74 17.65 -4.59
CA THR A 301 19.52 18.10 -3.43
C THR A 301 19.50 17.11 -2.29
N VAL A 302 18.41 16.34 -2.18
CA VAL A 302 18.22 15.29 -1.15
C VAL A 302 18.22 13.87 -1.76
N SER A 303 18.14 13.76 -3.08
CA SER A 303 18.02 12.50 -3.82
C SER A 303 16.84 11.65 -3.38
N PHE A 304 15.66 12.31 -3.24
CA PHE A 304 14.38 11.70 -2.93
C PHE A 304 13.26 12.33 -3.77
N PHE A 305 12.16 11.59 -3.89
CA PHE A 305 10.90 12.18 -4.34
C PHE A 305 10.28 12.94 -3.18
N ARG A 306 9.95 14.20 -3.41
CA ARG A 306 9.52 15.16 -2.39
C ARG A 306 8.31 15.94 -2.86
N GLY A 307 7.42 16.30 -1.94
CA GLY A 307 6.21 17.06 -2.23
C GLY A 307 6.50 18.46 -2.85
N ARG A 308 5.66 18.83 -3.83
CA ARG A 308 5.67 20.15 -4.46
C ARG A 308 4.32 20.82 -4.34
N LYS A 309 4.33 22.13 -4.10
CA LYS A 309 3.13 22.98 -4.07
C LYS A 309 2.68 23.32 -5.50
N ALA A 310 1.45 23.84 -5.63
CA ALA A 310 0.89 24.21 -6.94
C ALA A 310 1.65 25.35 -7.65
N ASP A 311 2.38 26.19 -6.91
CA ASP A 311 3.26 27.22 -7.44
C ASP A 311 4.64 26.70 -7.91
N GLY A 312 4.86 25.39 -7.80
CA GLY A 312 6.10 24.71 -8.17
C GLY A 312 7.18 24.73 -7.09
N SER A 313 6.97 25.40 -5.96
CA SER A 313 7.91 25.36 -4.83
C SER A 313 7.89 24.00 -4.14
N TRP A 314 9.03 23.65 -3.51
CA TRP A 314 9.11 22.42 -2.73
C TRP A 314 8.41 22.58 -1.38
N ARG A 315 7.77 21.50 -0.93
CA ARG A 315 7.21 21.45 0.41
C ARG A 315 8.32 21.43 1.46
N LYS A 316 8.10 22.12 2.56
CA LYS A 316 8.99 22.21 3.72
C LYS A 316 8.22 21.87 5.00
N PRO A 317 8.89 21.28 6.00
CA PRO A 317 10.23 20.71 5.98
C PRO A 317 10.29 19.40 5.21
N PHE A 318 11.48 18.91 4.93
CA PHE A 318 11.69 17.55 4.41
C PHE A 318 12.42 16.69 5.45
N VAL A 319 11.81 15.59 5.83
CA VAL A 319 12.37 14.58 6.73
C VAL A 319 12.16 13.22 6.08
N ASP A 320 13.26 12.55 5.75
CA ASP A 320 13.24 11.37 4.89
C ASP A 320 12.62 10.11 5.53
N ASN A 321 12.59 10.04 6.86
CA ASN A 321 12.00 8.94 7.65
C ASN A 321 10.74 9.35 8.44
N ALA A 322 10.07 10.43 8.04
CA ALA A 322 8.82 10.86 8.64
C ALA A 322 7.63 10.42 7.77
N LEU A 323 6.69 9.72 8.39
CA LEU A 323 5.40 9.46 7.77
C LEU A 323 4.57 10.74 7.74
N VAL A 324 4.52 11.34 6.57
CA VAL A 324 3.74 12.53 6.30
C VAL A 324 2.59 12.11 5.40
N GLY A 325 1.43 11.78 6.01
CA GLY A 325 0.27 11.21 5.31
C GLY A 325 -0.36 12.09 4.22
N ASP A 326 0.07 13.34 4.08
CA ASP A 326 -0.29 14.21 2.97
C ASP A 326 0.76 14.22 1.83
N GLU A 327 1.86 13.45 1.98
CA GLU A 327 2.88 13.27 0.95
C GLU A 327 2.99 11.84 0.46
N TYR A 328 2.99 10.87 1.40
CA TYR A 328 3.21 9.46 1.09
C TYR A 328 2.09 8.59 1.66
N THR A 329 1.65 7.63 0.88
CA THR A 329 0.67 6.63 1.31
C THR A 329 1.38 5.57 2.12
N GLU A 330 1.02 5.42 3.40
CA GLU A 330 1.55 4.40 4.31
C GLU A 330 3.08 4.27 4.29
N ALA A 331 3.80 5.40 4.06
CA ALA A 331 5.22 5.36 3.80
C ALA A 331 5.92 6.66 4.17
N ASP A 332 7.23 6.62 4.15
CA ASP A 332 8.11 7.80 4.11
C ASP A 332 8.82 7.93 2.75
N ALA A 333 9.75 8.86 2.66
CA ALA A 333 10.45 9.11 1.41
C ALA A 333 11.34 7.91 0.97
N TRP A 334 11.78 7.06 1.89
CA TRP A 334 12.60 5.90 1.58
C TRP A 334 11.83 4.82 0.83
N GLN A 335 10.60 4.47 1.27
CA GLN A 335 9.83 3.42 0.64
C GLN A 335 9.40 3.83 -0.78
N TYR A 336 9.08 5.12 -1.01
CA TYR A 336 8.76 5.62 -2.35
C TYR A 336 10.00 5.99 -3.20
N ALA A 337 11.21 5.98 -2.65
CA ALA A 337 12.43 6.29 -3.41
C ALA A 337 12.65 5.40 -4.64
N PHE A 338 12.07 4.20 -4.65
CA PHE A 338 12.28 3.18 -5.67
C PHE A 338 11.00 2.72 -6.39
N SER A 339 9.84 3.36 -6.14
CA SER A 339 8.54 2.94 -6.67
C SER A 339 8.30 3.36 -8.13
N ILE A 340 9.35 3.25 -8.98
CA ILE A 340 9.34 3.59 -10.41
C ILE A 340 9.63 2.30 -11.21
N GLN A 341 8.85 1.26 -10.98
CA GLN A 341 9.06 -0.06 -11.60
C GLN A 341 8.88 -0.07 -13.11
N HIS A 342 8.17 0.91 -13.68
CA HIS A 342 7.96 1.03 -15.13
C HIS A 342 9.14 1.69 -15.85
N ASP A 343 10.06 2.35 -15.14
CA ASP A 343 11.21 3.04 -15.74
C ASP A 343 12.46 2.92 -14.86
N VAL A 344 12.86 1.68 -14.57
CA VAL A 344 14.04 1.42 -13.74
C VAL A 344 15.33 2.01 -14.34
N PRO A 345 15.59 1.95 -15.67
CA PRO A 345 16.74 2.63 -16.25
C PRO A 345 16.72 4.15 -16.05
N GLY A 346 15.56 4.81 -16.17
CA GLY A 346 15.38 6.24 -15.87
C GLY A 346 15.65 6.56 -14.41
N MET A 347 15.22 5.70 -13.49
CA MET A 347 15.49 5.81 -12.05
C MET A 347 16.99 5.62 -11.75
N ILE A 348 17.68 4.64 -12.35
CA ILE A 348 19.13 4.45 -12.24
C ILE A 348 19.87 5.73 -12.65
N ALA A 349 19.42 6.37 -13.73
CA ALA A 349 20.03 7.62 -14.19
C ALA A 349 19.85 8.78 -13.18
N LEU A 350 18.71 8.83 -12.46
CA LEU A 350 18.47 9.83 -11.40
C LEU A 350 19.46 9.69 -10.23
N TYR A 351 19.87 8.46 -9.91
CA TYR A 351 20.80 8.16 -8.82
C TYR A 351 22.29 8.11 -9.27
N GLY A 352 22.59 8.58 -10.48
CA GLY A 352 23.98 8.70 -10.95
C GLY A 352 24.56 7.44 -11.58
N GLY A 353 23.71 6.56 -12.11
CA GLY A 353 24.11 5.31 -12.77
C GLY A 353 24.11 4.11 -11.84
N ASP A 354 24.59 2.96 -12.38
CA ASP A 354 24.53 1.66 -11.70
C ASP A 354 25.12 1.68 -10.28
N GLU A 355 26.31 2.25 -10.13
CA GLU A 355 27.02 2.29 -8.84
C GLU A 355 26.27 3.15 -7.81
N GLY A 356 25.87 4.37 -8.20
CA GLY A 356 25.10 5.28 -7.32
C GLY A 356 23.74 4.67 -6.92
N PHE A 357 23.09 3.99 -7.86
CA PHE A 357 21.83 3.30 -7.59
C PHE A 357 22.00 2.13 -6.61
N VAL A 358 23.01 1.28 -6.79
CA VAL A 358 23.32 0.20 -5.85
C VAL A 358 23.67 0.75 -4.47
N GLN A 359 24.48 1.82 -4.38
CA GLN A 359 24.79 2.48 -3.11
C GLN A 359 23.52 3.00 -2.42
N ARG A 360 22.57 3.55 -3.18
CA ARG A 360 21.31 4.06 -2.64
C ARG A 360 20.41 2.93 -2.11
N LEU A 361 20.32 1.80 -2.82
CA LEU A 361 19.62 0.61 -2.35
C LEU A 361 20.24 0.07 -1.04
N GLU A 362 21.57 -0.05 -1.00
CA GLU A 362 22.27 -0.49 0.22
C GLU A 362 22.08 0.49 1.38
N ALA A 363 22.01 1.80 1.10
CA ALA A 363 21.72 2.79 2.11
C ALA A 363 20.32 2.57 2.73
N MET A 364 19.31 2.23 1.93
CA MET A 364 17.96 1.89 2.42
C MET A 364 17.99 0.68 3.35
N PHE A 365 18.61 -0.43 2.95
CA PHE A 365 18.66 -1.66 3.74
C PHE A 365 19.53 -1.56 5.01
N ASN A 366 20.46 -0.61 5.07
CA ASN A 366 21.37 -0.41 6.19
C ASN A 366 21.08 0.85 7.03
N ALA A 367 20.03 1.61 6.68
CA ALA A 367 19.60 2.78 7.46
C ALA A 367 19.09 2.37 8.86
N ASP A 368 18.96 3.35 9.74
CA ASP A 368 18.25 3.15 11.00
C ASP A 368 16.78 2.82 10.73
N SER A 369 16.27 1.79 11.40
CA SER A 369 14.88 1.33 11.23
C SER A 369 13.85 2.20 11.96
N THR A 370 14.26 3.27 12.64
CA THR A 370 13.35 4.18 13.36
C THR A 370 12.48 4.93 12.36
N ILE A 371 11.17 4.93 12.59
CA ILE A 371 10.20 5.77 11.89
C ILE A 371 9.59 6.76 12.87
N GLN A 372 9.38 7.99 12.40
CA GLN A 372 8.61 8.98 13.12
C GLN A 372 7.14 8.86 12.71
N THR A 373 6.41 7.94 13.34
CA THR A 373 4.98 7.72 13.01
C THR A 373 4.17 7.23 14.19
N SER A 374 2.85 7.47 14.11
CA SER A 374 1.81 6.83 14.91
C SER A 374 1.02 5.77 14.13
N ILE A 375 1.35 5.50 12.86
CA ILE A 375 0.63 4.53 12.03
C ILE A 375 1.12 3.12 12.40
N PRO A 376 0.24 2.21 12.86
CA PRO A 376 0.65 0.89 13.35
C PRO A 376 0.97 -0.11 12.23
N ASP A 377 0.55 0.15 10.99
CA ASP A 377 0.56 -0.84 9.90
C ASP A 377 1.93 -1.08 9.28
N ILE A 378 2.90 -0.19 9.49
CA ILE A 378 4.24 -0.35 8.93
C ILE A 378 5.02 -1.40 9.71
N SER A 379 5.29 -2.52 9.04
CA SER A 379 5.90 -3.70 9.64
C SER A 379 6.92 -4.38 8.72
N GLY A 380 7.65 -5.37 9.23
CA GLY A 380 8.57 -6.15 8.41
C GLY A 380 9.78 -5.35 7.88
N ARG A 381 10.50 -4.66 8.78
CA ARG A 381 11.54 -3.72 8.38
C ARG A 381 12.96 -4.28 8.46
N ILE A 382 13.74 -3.96 7.41
CA ILE A 382 15.20 -4.11 7.34
C ILE A 382 15.76 -2.75 6.93
N GLY A 383 16.33 -2.01 7.88
CA GLY A 383 16.63 -0.60 7.65
C GLY A 383 15.35 0.20 7.37
N GLN A 384 15.33 0.92 6.27
CA GLN A 384 14.14 1.64 5.78
C GLN A 384 13.34 0.86 4.72
N PHE A 385 13.80 -0.34 4.31
CA PHE A 385 12.98 -1.28 3.54
C PHE A 385 11.87 -1.83 4.42
N SER A 386 10.64 -1.87 3.93
CA SER A 386 9.47 -2.38 4.63
C SER A 386 8.79 -3.47 3.81
N GLN A 387 8.84 -4.73 4.27
CA GLN A 387 8.19 -5.84 3.58
C GLN A 387 6.68 -5.84 3.81
N GLY A 388 6.22 -5.29 4.92
CA GLY A 388 4.80 -5.18 5.24
C GLY A 388 4.05 -4.11 4.43
N ASP A 389 4.77 -3.37 3.56
CA ASP A 389 4.23 -2.31 2.71
C ASP A 389 4.54 -2.64 1.24
N GLU A 390 3.52 -2.77 0.42
CA GLU A 390 3.56 -3.33 -0.93
C GLU A 390 4.40 -2.51 -1.92
N GLN A 391 4.52 -1.20 -1.73
CA GLN A 391 5.38 -0.35 -2.57
C GLN A 391 6.87 -0.72 -2.48
N CYS A 392 7.26 -1.52 -1.47
CA CYS A 392 8.63 -2.02 -1.31
C CYS A 392 8.86 -3.40 -1.97
N HIS A 393 7.83 -4.15 -2.34
CA HIS A 393 7.92 -5.56 -2.72
C HIS A 393 8.89 -5.84 -3.88
N HIS A 394 9.02 -4.93 -4.83
CA HIS A 394 9.94 -5.08 -5.97
C HIS A 394 11.37 -4.63 -5.67
N VAL A 395 11.60 -3.89 -4.58
CA VAL A 395 12.87 -3.17 -4.34
C VAL A 395 14.06 -4.13 -4.21
N ALA A 396 13.90 -5.27 -3.53
CA ALA A 396 14.96 -6.28 -3.38
C ALA A 396 15.43 -6.87 -4.72
N TYR A 397 14.63 -6.76 -5.79
CA TYR A 397 14.94 -7.25 -7.13
C TYR A 397 15.59 -6.21 -8.05
N LEU A 398 15.63 -4.95 -7.66
CA LEU A 398 16.14 -3.86 -8.50
C LEU A 398 17.64 -3.93 -8.78
N TYR A 399 18.42 -4.64 -7.95
CA TYR A 399 19.84 -4.85 -8.21
C TYR A 399 20.12 -5.60 -9.52
N ASN A 400 19.17 -6.40 -10.03
CA ASN A 400 19.31 -7.08 -11.32
C ASN A 400 19.44 -6.07 -12.47
N TYR A 401 18.75 -4.94 -12.40
CA TYR A 401 18.81 -3.88 -13.40
C TYR A 401 20.15 -3.13 -13.38
N ALA A 402 20.80 -3.06 -12.21
CA ALA A 402 22.11 -2.42 -12.03
C ALA A 402 23.30 -3.40 -12.11
N GLY A 403 23.08 -4.69 -12.53
CA GLY A 403 24.08 -5.72 -12.72
C GLY A 403 24.74 -6.25 -11.46
N ALA A 404 23.98 -6.24 -10.39
CA ALA A 404 24.40 -6.82 -9.12
C ALA A 404 23.39 -7.89 -8.63
N PRO A 405 23.01 -8.91 -9.46
CA PRO A 405 21.99 -9.88 -9.09
C PRO A 405 22.35 -10.70 -7.84
N TYR A 406 23.63 -10.80 -7.50
CA TYR A 406 24.05 -11.44 -6.25
C TYR A 406 23.51 -10.71 -5.00
N LYS A 407 23.31 -9.39 -5.08
CA LYS A 407 22.69 -8.61 -4.00
C LYS A 407 21.16 -8.86 -3.92
N THR A 408 20.49 -8.99 -5.06
CA THR A 408 19.09 -9.48 -5.09
C THR A 408 18.98 -10.82 -4.36
N GLN A 409 19.87 -11.77 -4.64
CA GLN A 409 19.85 -13.10 -4.03
C GLN A 409 20.02 -13.02 -2.51
N GLU A 410 20.89 -12.16 -2.04
CA GLU A 410 21.14 -11.90 -0.62
C GLU A 410 19.89 -11.28 0.05
N ARG A 411 19.35 -10.18 -0.50
CA ARG A 411 18.25 -9.45 0.10
C ARG A 411 16.93 -10.23 0.08
N VAL A 412 16.61 -10.91 -1.02
CA VAL A 412 15.41 -11.74 -1.13
C VAL A 412 15.43 -12.89 -0.12
N ARG A 413 16.58 -13.56 0.07
CA ARG A 413 16.74 -14.58 1.12
C ARG A 413 16.60 -13.98 2.51
N GLN A 414 17.24 -12.84 2.78
CA GLN A 414 17.12 -12.15 4.05
C GLN A 414 15.65 -11.84 4.38
N VAL A 415 14.87 -11.34 3.43
CA VAL A 415 13.45 -11.02 3.62
C VAL A 415 12.63 -12.29 3.89
N MET A 416 12.81 -13.35 3.09
CA MET A 416 12.08 -14.61 3.28
C MET A 416 12.39 -15.25 4.64
N ASP A 417 13.66 -15.30 5.01
CA ASP A 417 14.11 -15.95 6.26
C ASP A 417 13.70 -15.13 7.51
N THR A 418 13.54 -13.81 7.36
CA THR A 418 13.22 -12.92 8.50
C THR A 418 11.72 -12.83 8.74
N PHE A 419 10.90 -12.77 7.70
CA PHE A 419 9.50 -12.36 7.81
C PHE A 419 8.47 -13.44 7.46
N TYR A 420 8.90 -14.63 7.00
CA TYR A 420 7.98 -15.70 6.65
C TYR A 420 8.33 -17.00 7.36
N ASN A 421 7.32 -17.63 7.98
CA ASN A 421 7.45 -18.93 8.64
C ASN A 421 6.10 -19.66 8.68
N ASP A 422 6.06 -20.88 9.22
CA ASP A 422 4.87 -21.73 9.26
C ASP A 422 4.05 -21.64 10.55
N THR A 423 4.16 -20.53 11.28
CA THR A 423 3.30 -20.25 12.46
C THR A 423 2.03 -19.49 12.05
N PRO A 424 1.00 -19.43 12.92
CA PRO A 424 -0.18 -18.61 12.65
C PRO A 424 0.11 -17.12 12.42
N ALA A 425 1.19 -16.58 12.98
CA ALA A 425 1.69 -15.22 12.74
C ALA A 425 2.90 -15.22 11.80
N GLY A 426 2.94 -16.15 10.86
CA GLY A 426 4.10 -16.47 10.03
C GLY A 426 4.35 -15.53 8.85
N GLN A 427 3.70 -14.37 8.82
CA GLN A 427 3.86 -13.34 7.80
C GLN A 427 3.86 -11.97 8.49
N CYS A 428 4.72 -11.04 8.09
CA CYS A 428 4.63 -9.65 8.53
C CYS A 428 3.51 -8.92 7.77
N GLY A 429 2.92 -7.89 8.39
CA GLY A 429 1.85 -7.10 7.77
C GLY A 429 0.54 -7.87 7.54
N ASN A 430 -0.34 -7.25 6.78
CA ASN A 430 -1.60 -7.83 6.32
C ASN A 430 -1.35 -8.75 5.10
N VAL A 431 -2.32 -9.59 4.76
CA VAL A 431 -2.22 -10.45 3.56
C VAL A 431 -2.52 -9.67 2.27
N ASP A 432 -3.34 -8.64 2.38
CA ASP A 432 -3.78 -7.72 1.33
C ASP A 432 -4.20 -8.45 0.06
N CYS A 433 -5.30 -9.23 0.24
CA CYS A 433 -5.93 -10.03 -0.80
C CYS A 433 -4.96 -10.99 -1.53
N GLY A 434 -3.94 -11.50 -0.82
CA GLY A 434 -2.98 -12.46 -1.34
C GLY A 434 -1.64 -11.86 -1.78
N GLN A 435 -1.51 -10.54 -1.89
CA GLN A 435 -0.30 -9.91 -2.42
C GLN A 435 0.96 -10.24 -1.63
N MET A 436 0.93 -10.14 -0.30
CA MET A 436 2.04 -10.50 0.58
C MET A 436 2.45 -11.97 0.41
N ALA A 437 1.45 -12.84 0.28
CA ALA A 437 1.65 -14.27 0.08
C ALA A 437 2.21 -14.59 -1.33
N ALA A 438 1.72 -13.90 -2.37
CA ALA A 438 2.20 -14.05 -3.74
C ALA A 438 3.66 -13.62 -3.90
N TRP A 439 4.08 -12.58 -3.17
CA TRP A 439 5.49 -12.22 -3.09
C TRP A 439 6.36 -13.38 -2.61
N TYR A 440 5.93 -14.04 -1.52
CA TYR A 440 6.66 -15.20 -1.00
C TYR A 440 6.65 -16.37 -1.98
N VAL A 441 5.50 -16.70 -2.59
CA VAL A 441 5.39 -17.81 -3.55
C VAL A 441 6.34 -17.59 -4.73
N PHE A 442 6.33 -16.42 -5.36
CA PHE A 442 7.26 -16.09 -6.43
C PHE A 442 8.74 -16.16 -5.98
N SER A 443 9.05 -15.55 -4.86
CA SER A 443 10.41 -15.49 -4.32
C SER A 443 10.93 -16.89 -3.96
N ALA A 444 10.08 -17.74 -3.38
CA ALA A 444 10.40 -19.12 -3.08
C ALA A 444 10.67 -19.96 -4.33
N LEU A 445 9.95 -19.69 -5.43
CA LEU A 445 10.19 -20.29 -6.75
C LEU A 445 11.45 -19.75 -7.42
N GLY A 446 11.95 -18.59 -6.99
CA GLY A 446 13.20 -17.99 -7.45
C GLY A 446 13.07 -16.94 -8.55
N PHE A 447 11.90 -16.35 -8.78
CA PHE A 447 11.71 -15.24 -9.71
C PHE A 447 10.52 -14.35 -9.29
N TYR A 448 10.51 -13.07 -9.75
CA TYR A 448 9.51 -12.09 -9.35
C TYR A 448 9.25 -11.06 -10.48
N PRO A 449 7.99 -10.65 -10.74
CA PRO A 449 7.66 -9.63 -11.73
C PRO A 449 7.81 -8.22 -11.13
N VAL A 450 8.95 -7.56 -11.34
CA VAL A 450 9.18 -6.16 -10.89
C VAL A 450 8.18 -5.21 -11.53
N ASN A 451 7.94 -5.38 -12.83
CA ASN A 451 6.90 -4.71 -13.59
C ASN A 451 6.10 -5.78 -14.35
N PRO A 452 4.90 -6.14 -13.87
CA PRO A 452 4.09 -7.20 -14.47
C PRO A 452 3.83 -7.02 -15.96
N ASP A 453 3.44 -5.79 -16.38
CA ASP A 453 3.10 -5.46 -17.76
C ASP A 453 4.28 -5.48 -18.72
N SER A 454 5.50 -5.64 -18.22
CA SER A 454 6.67 -5.89 -19.06
C SER A 454 6.76 -7.34 -19.55
N GLY A 455 6.05 -8.26 -18.92
CA GLY A 455 6.14 -9.69 -19.18
C GLY A 455 7.49 -10.29 -18.77
N VAL A 456 8.26 -9.62 -17.90
CA VAL A 456 9.62 -10.02 -17.48
C VAL A 456 9.65 -10.30 -15.99
N TYR A 457 10.32 -11.39 -15.60
CA TYR A 457 10.49 -11.84 -14.22
C TYR A 457 11.96 -11.84 -13.84
N MET A 458 12.33 -11.11 -12.81
CA MET A 458 13.70 -11.08 -12.29
C MET A 458 14.03 -12.36 -11.54
N ILE A 459 15.17 -12.96 -11.79
CA ILE A 459 15.65 -14.14 -11.05
C ILE A 459 16.25 -13.68 -9.72
N GLY A 460 15.74 -14.27 -8.63
CA GLY A 460 16.22 -14.10 -7.26
C GLY A 460 16.96 -15.35 -6.75
N SER A 461 16.78 -15.70 -5.48
CA SER A 461 17.38 -16.90 -4.86
C SER A 461 16.26 -17.79 -4.30
N PRO A 462 15.93 -18.92 -4.95
CA PRO A 462 14.86 -19.81 -4.49
C PRO A 462 15.18 -20.44 -3.13
N VAL A 463 14.16 -20.71 -2.32
CA VAL A 463 14.29 -21.55 -1.10
C VAL A 463 13.94 -23.03 -1.35
N VAL A 464 13.37 -23.33 -2.52
CA VAL A 464 13.08 -24.70 -2.94
C VAL A 464 14.31 -25.35 -3.59
N THR A 465 14.44 -26.68 -3.49
CA THR A 465 15.43 -27.44 -4.26
C THR A 465 14.92 -27.76 -5.65
N LYS A 466 13.59 -27.95 -5.75
CA LYS A 466 12.90 -28.14 -7.02
C LYS A 466 11.46 -27.63 -6.90
N ALA A 467 10.97 -27.03 -7.96
CA ALA A 467 9.56 -26.70 -8.12
C ALA A 467 9.07 -27.13 -9.51
N VAL A 468 7.82 -27.56 -9.59
CA VAL A 468 7.13 -27.88 -10.83
C VAL A 468 5.83 -27.11 -10.88
N LEU A 469 5.72 -26.18 -11.81
CA LEU A 469 4.47 -25.49 -12.13
C LEU A 469 3.73 -26.28 -13.20
N ASN A 470 2.53 -26.75 -12.89
CA ASN A 470 1.65 -27.42 -13.83
C ASN A 470 0.87 -26.36 -14.62
N LEU A 471 1.24 -26.14 -15.86
CA LEU A 471 0.64 -25.11 -16.72
C LEU A 471 -0.67 -25.59 -17.33
N ASP A 472 -1.65 -24.69 -17.42
CA ASP A 472 -2.93 -25.01 -18.06
C ASP A 472 -2.76 -25.17 -19.58
N ALA A 473 -2.92 -26.39 -20.06
CA ALA A 473 -2.77 -26.75 -21.47
C ALA A 473 -3.85 -26.14 -22.39
N LYS A 474 -4.94 -25.59 -21.84
CA LYS A 474 -5.94 -24.84 -22.62
C LYS A 474 -5.47 -23.43 -22.95
N LYS A 475 -4.63 -22.87 -22.09
CA LYS A 475 -4.13 -21.48 -22.21
C LYS A 475 -2.71 -21.45 -22.77
N TYR A 476 -1.83 -22.35 -22.33
CA TYR A 476 -0.41 -22.31 -22.62
C TYR A 476 0.06 -23.48 -23.48
N HIS A 477 1.09 -23.27 -24.30
CA HIS A 477 1.69 -24.31 -25.11
C HIS A 477 2.48 -25.31 -24.29
N GLY A 478 3.11 -24.87 -23.20
CA GLY A 478 3.81 -25.72 -22.24
C GLY A 478 2.86 -26.47 -21.31
N ARG A 479 3.33 -27.59 -20.78
CA ARG A 479 2.57 -28.34 -19.76
C ARG A 479 3.15 -28.21 -18.38
N LYS A 480 4.47 -28.03 -18.28
CA LYS A 480 5.19 -27.91 -17.01
C LYS A 480 6.36 -26.97 -17.18
N PHE A 481 6.55 -26.11 -16.19
CA PHE A 481 7.77 -25.35 -16.02
C PHE A 481 8.44 -25.83 -14.73
N THR A 482 9.72 -26.23 -14.80
CA THR A 482 10.44 -26.79 -13.67
C THR A 482 11.58 -25.87 -13.28
N VAL A 483 11.69 -25.52 -12.01
CA VAL A 483 12.88 -24.86 -11.43
C VAL A 483 13.65 -25.91 -10.64
N ILE A 484 14.96 -26.03 -10.88
CA ILE A 484 15.89 -26.89 -10.14
C ILE A 484 16.98 -25.97 -9.57
N ALA A 485 17.10 -25.93 -8.25
CA ALA A 485 18.15 -25.23 -7.54
C ALA A 485 19.15 -26.25 -6.95
N GLU A 486 20.12 -26.62 -7.75
CA GLU A 486 21.13 -27.62 -7.37
C GLU A 486 22.06 -27.07 -6.28
N ASN A 487 22.33 -27.87 -5.25
CA ASN A 487 23.11 -27.50 -4.06
C ASN A 487 22.48 -26.41 -3.20
N ASN A 488 21.20 -26.09 -3.37
CA ASN A 488 20.53 -25.07 -2.59
C ASN A 488 20.50 -25.42 -1.10
N SER A 489 20.80 -24.47 -0.24
CA SER A 489 20.80 -24.62 1.23
C SER A 489 20.78 -23.25 1.90
N PRO A 490 20.65 -23.16 3.24
CA PRO A 490 20.76 -21.89 3.96
C PRO A 490 22.11 -21.16 3.77
N LYS A 491 23.18 -21.88 3.34
CA LYS A 491 24.50 -21.29 3.06
C LYS A 491 24.74 -21.04 1.58
N ASN A 492 24.14 -21.85 0.71
CA ASN A 492 24.34 -21.77 -0.75
C ASN A 492 23.19 -20.96 -1.36
N ILE A 493 23.20 -19.66 -1.17
CA ILE A 493 22.16 -18.74 -1.61
C ILE A 493 22.48 -18.05 -2.94
N TYR A 494 23.74 -18.12 -3.42
CA TYR A 494 24.20 -17.41 -4.60
C TYR A 494 24.23 -18.30 -5.83
N ILE A 495 23.68 -17.82 -6.93
CA ILE A 495 23.70 -18.50 -8.23
C ILE A 495 25.12 -18.43 -8.80
N GLN A 496 25.73 -19.61 -9.04
CA GLN A 496 27.03 -19.74 -9.68
C GLN A 496 26.92 -19.86 -11.20
N SER A 497 25.86 -20.52 -11.68
CA SER A 497 25.50 -20.59 -13.10
C SER A 497 24.03 -20.89 -13.26
N ALA A 498 23.47 -20.49 -14.40
CA ALA A 498 22.08 -20.77 -14.77
C ALA A 498 21.98 -21.35 -16.18
N SER A 499 20.97 -22.17 -16.41
CA SER A 499 20.60 -22.63 -17.74
C SER A 499 19.08 -22.75 -17.89
N LEU A 500 18.58 -22.49 -19.10
CA LEU A 500 17.19 -22.70 -19.48
C LEU A 500 17.14 -23.74 -20.61
N ASN A 501 16.42 -24.84 -20.35
CA ASN A 501 16.32 -25.96 -21.31
C ASN A 501 17.68 -26.49 -21.77
N GLY A 502 18.66 -26.57 -20.85
CA GLY A 502 20.01 -27.03 -21.09
C GLY A 502 20.94 -26.02 -21.78
N LYS A 503 20.45 -24.84 -22.16
CA LYS A 503 21.29 -23.76 -22.72
C LYS A 503 21.71 -22.81 -21.61
N PRO A 504 23.00 -22.34 -21.61
CA PRO A 504 23.44 -21.35 -20.64
C PRO A 504 22.54 -20.09 -20.65
N LEU A 505 22.19 -19.59 -19.47
CA LEU A 505 21.40 -18.39 -19.25
C LEU A 505 22.30 -17.33 -18.60
N ALA A 506 22.72 -16.35 -19.38
CA ALA A 506 23.62 -15.29 -18.91
C ALA A 506 22.87 -14.15 -18.19
N GLN A 507 21.59 -13.93 -18.54
CA GLN A 507 20.77 -12.90 -17.95
C GLN A 507 20.10 -13.36 -16.63
N ALA A 508 19.90 -12.43 -15.71
CA ALA A 508 19.23 -12.67 -14.44
C ALA A 508 17.71 -12.39 -14.50
N TRP A 509 17.07 -12.79 -15.61
CA TRP A 509 15.63 -12.62 -15.83
C TRP A 509 15.08 -13.63 -16.85
N LEU A 510 13.75 -13.82 -16.81
CA LEU A 510 12.96 -14.67 -17.70
C LEU A 510 11.81 -13.88 -18.31
N THR A 511 11.31 -14.31 -19.47
CA THR A 511 10.04 -13.80 -20.01
C THR A 511 8.86 -14.70 -19.63
N HIS A 512 7.64 -14.12 -19.63
CA HIS A 512 6.41 -14.87 -19.45
C HIS A 512 6.30 -16.04 -20.47
N GLU A 513 6.67 -15.78 -21.71
CA GLU A 513 6.67 -16.80 -22.77
C GLU A 513 7.62 -17.96 -22.46
N GLN A 514 8.83 -17.67 -21.95
CA GLN A 514 9.78 -18.72 -21.57
C GLN A 514 9.23 -19.64 -20.47
N ILE A 515 8.48 -19.08 -19.52
CA ILE A 515 7.83 -19.86 -18.46
C ILE A 515 6.66 -20.66 -19.03
N THR A 516 5.77 -20.02 -19.77
CA THR A 516 4.51 -20.63 -20.26
C THR A 516 4.70 -21.58 -21.43
N SER A 517 5.84 -21.51 -22.13
CA SER A 517 6.26 -22.54 -23.12
C SER A 517 6.70 -23.84 -22.46
N GLY A 518 6.86 -23.84 -21.14
CA GLY A 518 7.35 -25.00 -20.39
C GLY A 518 8.86 -25.18 -20.51
N GLY A 519 9.38 -26.14 -19.75
CA GLY A 519 10.82 -26.44 -19.76
C GLY A 519 11.44 -26.47 -18.38
N THR A 520 12.76 -26.29 -18.33
CA THR A 520 13.51 -26.36 -17.08
C THR A 520 14.49 -25.21 -16.94
N LEU A 521 14.30 -24.41 -15.87
CA LEU A 521 15.28 -23.49 -15.34
C LEU A 521 16.16 -24.26 -14.33
N LYS A 522 17.44 -24.35 -14.58
CA LYS A 522 18.40 -24.95 -13.64
C LYS A 522 19.35 -23.87 -13.13
N LEU A 523 19.43 -23.74 -11.81
CA LEU A 523 20.28 -22.84 -11.07
C LEU A 523 21.29 -23.68 -10.26
N VAL A 524 22.58 -23.44 -10.40
CA VAL A 524 23.62 -24.06 -9.57
C VAL A 524 23.97 -23.08 -8.47
N MET A 525 23.69 -23.45 -7.23
CA MET A 525 23.84 -22.60 -6.06
C MET A 525 25.17 -22.79 -5.35
N GLY A 526 25.71 -21.76 -4.73
CA GLY A 526 26.96 -21.79 -3.96
C GLY A 526 26.99 -20.76 -2.83
N PRO A 527 28.03 -20.84 -1.96
CA PRO A 527 28.07 -20.02 -0.74
C PRO A 527 28.73 -18.65 -0.92
N LYS A 528 29.26 -18.34 -2.11
CA LYS A 528 29.93 -17.05 -2.37
C LYS A 528 29.23 -16.28 -3.49
N PRO A 529 29.12 -14.96 -3.38
CA PRO A 529 28.59 -14.11 -4.44
C PRO A 529 29.33 -14.35 -5.78
N ASN A 530 28.58 -14.58 -6.84
CA ASN A 530 29.09 -14.55 -8.21
C ASN A 530 28.81 -13.16 -8.80
N GLN A 531 29.84 -12.35 -8.92
CA GLN A 531 29.73 -10.98 -9.39
C GLN A 531 29.75 -10.85 -10.93
N ASP A 532 29.99 -11.93 -11.65
CA ASP A 532 30.11 -11.93 -13.11
C ASP A 532 28.80 -12.29 -13.81
N TRP A 533 27.96 -13.16 -13.20
CA TRP A 533 26.69 -13.58 -13.77
C TRP A 533 25.66 -12.44 -13.73
N GLY A 534 25.05 -12.13 -14.88
CA GLY A 534 24.03 -11.09 -15.04
C GLY A 534 24.54 -9.65 -14.97
N ARG A 535 25.86 -9.42 -15.01
CA ARG A 535 26.49 -8.09 -14.86
C ARG A 535 26.49 -7.27 -16.14
N GLY A 536 26.75 -7.89 -17.31
CA GLY A 536 26.94 -7.19 -18.58
C GLY A 536 25.71 -6.37 -19.00
N GLN A 537 25.94 -5.25 -19.68
CA GLN A 537 24.84 -4.39 -20.17
C GLN A 537 23.93 -5.13 -21.17
N GLU A 538 24.50 -6.02 -21.97
CA GLU A 538 23.81 -6.84 -22.98
C GLU A 538 22.88 -7.90 -22.38
N VAL A 539 23.02 -8.21 -21.09
CA VAL A 539 22.20 -9.19 -20.37
C VAL A 539 21.26 -8.54 -19.35
N ARG A 540 21.20 -7.20 -19.34
CA ARG A 540 20.27 -6.47 -18.46
C ARG A 540 18.82 -6.70 -18.86
N PRO A 541 17.87 -6.51 -17.92
CA PRO A 541 16.46 -6.48 -18.27
C PRO A 541 16.19 -5.43 -19.35
N PRO A 542 15.25 -5.70 -20.28
CA PRO A 542 14.96 -4.77 -21.37
C PRO A 542 14.43 -3.43 -20.84
N ALA A 543 14.78 -2.35 -21.54
CA ALA A 543 14.20 -1.04 -21.28
C ALA A 543 12.69 -1.06 -21.60
N THR A 544 11.93 -0.38 -20.79
CA THR A 544 10.47 -0.35 -20.83
C THR A 544 9.93 0.92 -21.50
N MET A 545 10.71 2.00 -21.48
CA MET A 545 10.37 3.24 -22.18
C MET A 545 10.71 3.14 -23.68
N PRO A 546 9.94 3.80 -24.56
CA PRO A 546 10.20 3.78 -26.01
C PRO A 546 11.62 4.23 -26.37
N ALA A 547 12.21 3.63 -27.40
CA ALA A 547 13.51 4.05 -27.90
C ALA A 547 13.49 5.53 -28.32
N GLY A 548 14.46 6.31 -27.82
CA GLY A 548 14.54 7.74 -28.08
C GLY A 548 13.54 8.60 -27.30
N PHE A 549 12.89 8.05 -26.27
CA PHE A 549 12.00 8.81 -25.39
C PHE A 549 12.75 10.00 -24.76
N ARG A 550 12.13 11.18 -24.80
CA ARG A 550 12.69 12.40 -24.25
C ARG A 550 12.06 12.68 -22.88
N TYR A 551 12.83 12.52 -21.85
CA TYR A 551 12.39 12.84 -20.49
C TYR A 551 12.17 14.35 -20.30
N PRO A 552 11.16 14.74 -19.51
CA PRO A 552 11.02 16.12 -19.08
C PRO A 552 12.23 16.54 -18.23
N GLU A 553 12.54 17.82 -18.25
CA GLU A 553 13.59 18.38 -17.39
C GLU A 553 13.21 18.19 -15.90
N LEU A 554 14.23 17.93 -15.10
CA LEU A 554 14.03 17.86 -13.64
C LEU A 554 13.73 19.27 -13.10
N PRO A 555 12.93 19.36 -12.03
CA PRO A 555 12.69 20.61 -11.33
C PRO A 555 14.00 21.29 -10.93
N ALA A 556 13.95 22.61 -10.78
CA ALA A 556 15.07 23.34 -10.22
C ALA A 556 15.43 22.79 -8.84
N PRO A 557 16.72 22.66 -8.50
CA PRO A 557 17.15 22.18 -7.21
C PRO A 557 16.54 23.05 -6.09
N PHE A 558 16.15 22.38 -5.01
CA PHE A 558 15.77 23.08 -3.80
C PHE A 558 17.04 23.79 -3.25
N ILE A 559 17.02 25.10 -3.21
CA ILE A 559 18.02 25.87 -2.51
C ILE A 559 17.42 26.17 -1.13
N ASP A 560 17.86 25.45 -0.11
CA ASP A 560 17.48 25.77 1.27
C ASP A 560 18.13 27.10 1.68
N LYS A 561 17.49 28.19 1.31
CA LYS A 561 17.62 29.38 2.12
C LYS A 561 16.66 29.11 3.29
N ARG A 562 17.20 28.70 4.45
CA ARG A 562 16.44 28.86 5.69
C ARG A 562 15.89 30.28 5.67
N GLU A 563 14.57 30.44 5.68
CA GLU A 563 13.98 31.74 5.89
C GLU A 563 14.36 32.13 7.30
N VAL A 564 15.38 32.98 7.41
CA VAL A 564 15.67 33.65 8.65
C VAL A 564 14.52 34.63 8.89
N LEU A 565 13.58 34.20 9.70
CA LEU A 565 12.48 35.04 10.09
C LEU A 565 13.04 36.27 10.85
N SER A 566 12.64 37.42 10.44
CA SER A 566 13.04 38.66 11.16
C SER A 566 12.34 38.74 12.51
N LEU A 567 13.08 39.15 13.54
CA LEU A 567 12.51 39.41 14.86
C LEU A 567 11.56 40.63 14.84
N PRO A 568 10.42 40.57 15.52
CA PRO A 568 9.91 39.46 16.32
C PRO A 568 9.38 38.34 15.46
N ILE A 569 9.81 37.10 15.74
CA ILE A 569 9.30 35.89 15.08
C ILE A 569 7.91 35.60 15.64
N ARG A 570 6.90 35.44 14.77
CA ARG A 570 5.53 35.06 15.12
C ARG A 570 5.05 34.00 14.14
N VAL A 571 4.83 32.80 14.62
CA VAL A 571 4.48 31.63 13.80
C VAL A 571 3.14 31.08 14.23
N ILE A 572 2.25 30.83 13.25
CA ILE A 572 1.06 30.03 13.44
C ILE A 572 1.39 28.56 13.16
N CYS A 573 1.04 27.70 14.09
CA CYS A 573 1.32 26.26 13.99
C CYS A 573 0.09 25.55 13.42
N GLY A 574 0.26 24.91 12.24
CA GLY A 574 -0.82 24.14 11.62
C GLY A 574 -1.66 24.88 10.57
N ASN A 575 -1.17 26.00 10.06
CA ASN A 575 -1.78 26.68 8.90
C ASN A 575 -0.70 27.09 7.90
N ASP A 576 -1.01 26.99 6.60
CA ASP A 576 -0.09 27.32 5.50
C ASP A 576 -0.24 28.78 5.01
N GLU A 577 -1.16 29.55 5.58
CA GLU A 577 -1.41 30.94 5.23
C GLU A 577 -1.19 31.87 6.42
N PRO A 578 -0.71 33.12 6.21
CA PRO A 578 -0.56 34.09 7.27
C PRO A 578 -1.91 34.42 7.94
N VAL A 579 -1.91 34.49 9.27
CA VAL A 579 -3.10 34.86 10.04
C VAL A 579 -2.75 35.99 11.03
N GLN A 580 -3.35 37.14 10.87
CA GLN A 580 -3.30 38.28 11.81
C GLN A 580 -1.90 38.60 12.37
N GLY A 581 -0.90 38.62 11.48
CA GLY A 581 0.50 38.96 11.83
C GLY A 581 1.37 37.78 12.27
N PHE A 582 0.83 36.58 12.31
CA PHE A 582 1.56 35.33 12.42
C PHE A 582 1.78 34.77 11.02
N VAL A 583 2.99 34.33 10.72
CA VAL A 583 3.34 33.70 9.44
C VAL A 583 3.22 32.19 9.55
N PRO A 584 2.99 31.44 8.42
CA PRO A 584 3.12 30.03 8.40
C PRO A 584 4.48 29.57 8.93
N ASP A 585 4.53 28.36 9.42
CA ASP A 585 5.73 27.76 9.98
C ASP A 585 6.71 27.30 8.88
N PRO A 586 7.83 28.03 8.62
CA PRO A 586 8.77 27.66 7.58
C PRO A 586 9.83 26.63 8.00
N ASN A 587 9.97 26.34 9.30
CA ASN A 587 11.12 25.63 9.88
C ASN A 587 10.73 24.42 10.73
N MET A 588 9.59 23.82 10.46
CA MET A 588 9.09 22.67 11.22
C MET A 588 9.64 21.34 10.72
N VAL A 589 9.89 20.41 11.65
CA VAL A 589 10.54 19.14 11.36
C VAL A 589 9.57 17.97 11.24
N SER A 590 8.35 18.00 11.84
CA SER A 590 7.32 16.95 11.70
C SER A 590 5.98 17.33 12.36
N GLY A 591 4.96 16.46 12.31
CA GLY A 591 3.65 16.64 12.94
C GLY A 591 2.52 16.90 11.95
N SER A 592 1.30 16.53 12.33
CA SER A 592 0.06 16.75 11.57
C SER A 592 -0.60 18.06 11.94
N THR A 593 -1.50 18.55 11.10
CA THR A 593 -2.23 19.83 11.31
C THR A 593 -3.72 19.58 11.49
N ASN A 594 -4.37 20.42 12.30
CA ASN A 594 -5.80 20.41 12.47
C ASN A 594 -6.34 21.86 12.60
N HIS A 595 -7.59 22.05 12.17
CA HIS A 595 -8.30 23.30 12.28
C HIS A 595 -9.72 23.07 12.78
N LYS A 596 -10.14 23.87 13.78
CA LYS A 596 -11.50 23.83 14.29
C LYS A 596 -12.06 25.24 14.47
N ASN A 597 -13.10 25.56 13.73
CA ASN A 597 -13.76 26.85 13.83
C ASN A 597 -14.63 26.94 15.11
N VAL A 598 -13.99 27.31 16.22
CA VAL A 598 -14.62 27.45 17.54
C VAL A 598 -14.30 28.82 18.14
N LYS A 599 -15.19 29.33 18.99
CA LYS A 599 -14.90 30.57 19.73
C LYS A 599 -13.88 30.29 20.84
N ILE A 600 -12.78 31.02 20.82
CA ILE A 600 -11.69 30.91 21.82
C ILE A 600 -11.76 32.06 22.82
N ASP A 601 -11.70 31.73 24.10
CA ASP A 601 -11.49 32.72 25.16
C ASP A 601 -10.01 33.11 25.24
N THR A 602 -9.70 34.34 24.93
CA THR A 602 -8.32 34.90 24.90
C THR A 602 -8.10 35.90 26.03
N SER A 603 -8.82 35.78 27.14
CA SER A 603 -8.70 36.68 28.29
C SER A 603 -7.37 36.61 29.04
N VAL A 604 -6.54 35.59 28.74
CA VAL A 604 -5.20 35.43 29.37
C VAL A 604 -4.21 36.48 28.89
N THR A 605 -3.33 36.90 29.78
CA THR A 605 -2.28 37.90 29.46
C THR A 605 -1.36 37.38 28.34
N ASN A 606 -0.99 38.29 27.42
CA ASN A 606 -0.15 38.00 26.24
C ASN A 606 -0.77 37.02 25.27
N ALA A 607 -2.09 36.83 25.25
CA ALA A 607 -2.75 35.98 24.25
C ALA A 607 -2.47 36.49 22.82
N ALA A 608 -2.24 35.58 21.93
CA ALA A 608 -2.31 35.83 20.49
C ALA A 608 -3.77 36.07 20.05
N PRO A 609 -4.00 36.57 18.83
CA PRO A 609 -5.35 36.68 18.28
C PRO A 609 -6.11 35.37 18.33
N ALA A 610 -7.42 35.38 18.58
CA ALA A 610 -8.25 34.18 18.78
C ALA A 610 -8.13 33.18 17.60
N ALA A 611 -7.97 33.69 16.38
CA ALA A 611 -7.82 32.83 15.19
C ALA A 611 -6.59 31.92 15.25
N ILE A 612 -5.51 32.31 15.95
CA ILE A 612 -4.31 31.48 16.07
C ILE A 612 -4.61 30.14 16.81
N TYR A 613 -5.46 30.20 17.81
CA TYR A 613 -5.82 29.04 18.63
C TYR A 613 -6.86 28.10 18.00
N GLN A 614 -7.39 28.46 16.84
CA GLN A 614 -8.27 27.60 16.04
C GLN A 614 -7.48 26.59 15.18
N TYR A 615 -6.17 26.82 15.03
CA TYR A 615 -5.24 25.95 14.33
C TYR A 615 -4.32 25.29 15.33
N GLU A 616 -3.92 24.08 15.03
CA GLU A 616 -2.96 23.33 15.85
C GLU A 616 -2.07 22.47 14.99
N ARG A 617 -0.84 22.33 15.41
CA ARG A 617 0.02 21.26 15.01
C ARG A 617 0.10 20.24 16.14
N TYR A 618 0.00 18.96 15.79
CA TYR A 618 0.02 17.88 16.76
C TYR A 618 0.85 16.69 16.27
N GLY A 619 1.34 15.88 17.20
CA GLY A 619 2.13 14.68 16.93
C GLY A 619 2.78 14.12 18.19
N GLN A 620 3.40 12.95 18.07
CA GLN A 620 4.01 12.29 19.21
C GLN A 620 5.29 12.97 19.67
N ASP A 621 6.14 13.40 18.72
CA ASP A 621 7.42 14.07 18.96
C ASP A 621 7.78 14.91 17.74
N TYR A 622 7.97 16.22 17.92
CA TYR A 622 8.35 17.16 16.85
C TYR A 622 9.03 18.39 17.40
N ALA A 623 9.76 19.12 16.54
CA ALA A 623 10.55 20.28 16.95
C ALA A 623 10.46 21.42 15.94
N TYR A 624 10.61 22.64 16.47
CA TYR A 624 10.77 23.88 15.76
C TYR A 624 12.17 24.42 15.96
N VAL A 625 12.82 24.92 14.90
CA VAL A 625 14.19 25.43 14.95
C VAL A 625 14.26 26.80 14.33
N TYR A 626 14.63 27.79 15.12
CA TYR A 626 14.73 29.20 14.68
C TYR A 626 16.16 29.70 14.84
N GLU A 627 16.78 30.14 13.74
CA GLU A 627 18.07 30.80 13.77
C GLU A 627 17.92 32.24 14.24
N VAL A 628 18.70 32.62 15.25
CA VAL A 628 18.66 33.98 15.87
C VAL A 628 20.09 34.40 16.21
N PRO A 629 20.36 35.76 16.35
CA PRO A 629 21.67 36.25 16.78
C PRO A 629 22.14 35.64 18.12
N LYS A 630 23.31 35.05 18.12
CA LYS A 630 23.88 34.33 19.29
C LYS A 630 24.14 35.18 20.52
N THR A 631 24.36 36.48 20.31
CA THR A 631 24.71 37.43 21.36
C THR A 631 23.52 37.93 22.16
N ASP A 632 22.32 37.70 21.66
CA ASP A 632 21.09 38.22 22.24
C ASP A 632 20.42 37.20 23.17
N ARG A 633 19.50 37.68 24.00
CA ARG A 633 18.61 36.87 24.83
C ARG A 633 17.18 37.08 24.33
N TYR A 634 16.37 36.07 24.54
CA TYR A 634 15.03 36.03 23.96
C TYR A 634 13.95 35.72 24.98
N THR A 635 12.77 36.25 24.73
CA THR A 635 11.52 35.79 25.36
C THR A 635 10.80 34.90 24.37
N VAL A 636 10.58 33.63 24.75
CA VAL A 636 9.82 32.67 23.96
C VAL A 636 8.44 32.53 24.57
N ARG A 637 7.39 32.73 23.74
CA ARG A 637 5.99 32.48 24.12
C ARG A 637 5.45 31.33 23.31
N LEU A 638 4.82 30.39 23.99
CA LEU A 638 4.15 29.25 23.41
C LEU A 638 2.65 29.36 23.68
N HIS A 639 1.86 29.28 22.60
CA HIS A 639 0.42 29.45 22.61
C HIS A 639 -0.31 28.12 22.44
N PHE A 640 -1.24 27.81 23.36
CA PHE A 640 -2.01 26.59 23.38
C PHE A 640 -3.50 26.87 23.59
N ALA A 641 -4.34 26.01 23.06
CA ALA A 641 -5.73 25.86 23.47
C ALA A 641 -6.16 24.41 23.28
N GLU A 642 -6.81 23.81 24.27
CA GLU A 642 -7.41 22.49 24.05
C GLU A 642 -8.74 22.65 23.31
N ILE A 643 -8.79 22.18 22.05
CA ILE A 643 -9.96 22.27 21.18
C ILE A 643 -10.53 20.89 20.83
N PHE A 644 -9.91 19.81 21.31
CA PHE A 644 -10.28 18.43 20.99
C PHE A 644 -10.71 17.63 22.22
N ASN A 645 -9.86 17.55 23.25
CA ASN A 645 -10.14 16.79 24.48
C ASN A 645 -10.94 17.62 25.49
N ASP A 646 -11.90 17.00 26.18
CA ASP A 646 -12.85 17.65 27.09
C ASP A 646 -12.61 17.34 28.59
N GLY A 647 -11.46 16.77 28.92
CA GLY A 647 -11.14 16.38 30.32
C GLY A 647 -9.67 16.58 30.70
N GLU A 648 -9.46 16.84 32.01
CA GLU A 648 -8.11 16.87 32.60
C GLU A 648 -7.41 15.51 32.46
N GLY A 649 -6.10 15.51 32.22
CA GLY A 649 -5.26 14.31 32.08
C GLY A 649 -5.42 13.59 30.75
N SER A 650 -6.30 14.01 29.86
CA SER A 650 -6.50 13.38 28.56
C SER A 650 -5.30 13.53 27.64
N ARG A 651 -4.57 14.66 27.75
CA ARG A 651 -3.34 14.94 27.01
C ARG A 651 -2.30 15.53 27.95
N LEU A 652 -1.13 14.90 28.00
CA LEU A 652 0.02 15.37 28.77
C LEU A 652 1.22 15.46 27.83
N GLU A 653 1.93 16.59 27.87
CA GLU A 653 3.05 16.84 26.97
C GLU A 653 4.28 17.41 27.70
N ASP A 654 5.46 17.03 27.20
CA ASP A 654 6.74 17.57 27.64
C ASP A 654 7.27 18.57 26.62
N ILE A 655 7.70 19.74 27.08
CA ILE A 655 8.27 20.77 26.21
C ILE A 655 9.70 21.06 26.63
N ARG A 656 10.58 21.12 25.62
CA ARG A 656 11.99 21.47 25.80
C ARG A 656 12.34 22.71 25.01
N LEU A 657 13.16 23.56 25.61
CA LEU A 657 13.85 24.67 24.94
C LEU A 657 15.35 24.36 24.97
N ASN A 658 15.99 24.23 23.80
CA ASN A 658 17.41 23.89 23.66
C ASN A 658 17.83 22.75 24.63
N ASP A 659 17.15 21.60 24.57
CA ASP A 659 17.39 20.42 25.41
C ASP A 659 17.00 20.54 26.89
N GLN A 660 16.68 21.69 27.41
CA GLN A 660 16.16 21.86 28.76
C GLN A 660 14.65 21.62 28.81
N VAL A 661 14.19 20.73 29.66
CA VAL A 661 12.76 20.54 29.93
C VAL A 661 12.22 21.77 30.65
N VAL A 662 11.33 22.51 29.99
CA VAL A 662 10.70 23.72 30.52
C VAL A 662 9.27 23.48 31.01
N LEU A 663 8.57 22.50 30.43
CA LEU A 663 7.30 22.01 30.91
C LEU A 663 7.35 20.49 30.89
N LYS A 664 6.89 19.86 31.98
CA LYS A 664 6.79 18.41 32.12
C LYS A 664 5.37 18.04 32.47
N ASP A 665 4.85 16.98 31.82
CA ASP A 665 3.48 16.50 32.01
C ASP A 665 2.45 17.65 31.92
N PHE A 666 2.66 18.56 30.99
CA PHE A 666 1.84 19.76 30.83
C PHE A 666 0.47 19.40 30.27
N ASP A 667 -0.56 19.68 31.02
CA ASP A 667 -1.97 19.52 30.67
C ASP A 667 -2.56 20.88 30.24
N ILE A 668 -2.85 21.02 28.95
CA ILE A 668 -3.40 22.25 28.40
C ILE A 668 -4.80 22.52 28.95
N PHE A 669 -5.68 21.49 29.02
CA PHE A 669 -7.04 21.63 29.52
C PHE A 669 -7.07 22.11 30.98
N LYS A 670 -6.25 21.47 31.82
CA LYS A 670 -6.11 21.85 33.22
C LYS A 670 -5.55 23.27 33.38
N ALA A 671 -4.51 23.61 32.61
CA ALA A 671 -3.87 24.93 32.66
C ALA A 671 -4.79 26.06 32.18
N ALA A 672 -5.69 25.76 31.25
CA ALA A 672 -6.71 26.69 30.73
C ALA A 672 -7.95 26.78 31.62
N GLY A 673 -8.20 25.78 32.48
CA GLY A 673 -9.45 25.61 33.19
C GLY A 673 -10.64 25.29 32.27
N GLY A 674 -10.39 24.51 31.20
CA GLY A 674 -11.40 24.00 30.27
C GLY A 674 -11.05 24.09 28.80
N MET A 675 -11.93 23.56 27.95
CA MET A 675 -11.80 23.66 26.50
C MET A 675 -11.97 25.08 25.96
N ASN A 676 -11.43 25.30 24.74
CA ASN A 676 -11.58 26.52 23.96
C ASN A 676 -11.12 27.80 24.70
N LYS A 677 -10.14 27.64 25.55
CA LYS A 677 -9.50 28.75 26.28
C LYS A 677 -8.01 28.80 25.98
N ALA A 678 -7.50 29.98 25.73
CA ALA A 678 -6.08 30.18 25.44
C ALA A 678 -5.22 30.00 26.69
N VAL A 679 -4.06 29.39 26.51
CA VAL A 679 -2.96 29.31 27.48
C VAL A 679 -1.71 29.83 26.84
N VAL A 680 -0.99 30.71 27.57
CA VAL A 680 0.31 31.24 27.15
C VAL A 680 1.35 30.84 28.17
N LYS A 681 2.43 30.20 27.71
CA LYS A 681 3.62 29.94 28.52
C LYS A 681 4.76 30.84 28.03
N GLU A 682 5.28 31.68 28.91
CA GLU A 682 6.34 32.62 28.63
C GLU A 682 7.64 32.21 29.33
N PHE A 683 8.73 32.12 28.55
CA PHE A 683 10.07 31.82 29.02
C PHE A 683 10.98 32.99 28.69
N LYS A 684 11.54 33.63 29.71
CA LYS A 684 12.42 34.82 29.56
C LYS A 684 13.88 34.40 29.60
N ASP A 685 14.74 35.24 29.07
CA ASP A 685 16.20 35.10 29.10
C ASP A 685 16.74 33.82 28.43
N VAL A 686 16.02 33.34 27.40
CA VAL A 686 16.41 32.16 26.63
C VAL A 686 17.62 32.49 25.77
N ALA A 687 18.72 31.75 25.95
CA ALA A 687 19.91 31.82 25.11
C ALA A 687 19.74 30.90 23.87
N PRO A 688 20.22 31.31 22.69
CA PRO A 688 20.44 30.36 21.59
C PRO A 688 21.45 29.27 21.97
N ASN A 689 21.34 28.14 21.32
CA ASN A 689 22.35 27.07 21.44
C ASN A 689 23.67 27.40 20.73
N ASP A 690 24.68 26.54 20.81
CA ASP A 690 26.01 26.76 20.19
C ASP A 690 25.95 26.95 18.66
N GLN A 691 24.89 26.50 18.00
CA GLN A 691 24.66 26.67 16.58
C GLN A 691 23.93 28.02 16.24
N GLY A 692 23.48 28.77 17.26
CA GLY A 692 22.71 29.99 17.08
C GLY A 692 21.21 29.77 16.89
N ASN A 693 20.70 28.63 17.35
CA ASN A 693 19.30 28.27 17.22
C ASN A 693 18.55 28.33 18.57
N ILE A 694 17.28 28.68 18.52
CA ILE A 694 16.30 28.34 19.54
C ILE A 694 15.53 27.13 19.04
N VAL A 695 15.66 26.01 19.74
CA VAL A 695 14.98 24.74 19.44
C VAL A 695 13.84 24.54 20.44
N ILE A 696 12.63 24.37 19.93
CA ILE A 696 11.43 24.09 20.72
C ILE A 696 10.96 22.69 20.36
N ARG A 697 11.17 21.72 21.26
CA ARG A 697 10.72 20.35 21.07
C ARG A 697 9.51 20.06 21.92
N ILE A 698 8.50 19.45 21.31
CA ILE A 698 7.21 19.11 21.91
C ILE A 698 6.99 17.62 21.76
N THR A 699 6.78 16.92 22.88
CA THR A 699 6.68 15.46 22.92
C THR A 699 5.49 15.06 23.79
N ALA A 700 4.69 14.10 23.33
CA ALA A 700 3.66 13.50 24.18
C ALA A 700 4.31 12.73 25.34
N ALA A 701 3.85 12.98 26.57
CA ALA A 701 4.36 12.23 27.73
C ALA A 701 4.08 10.72 27.54
N SER A 702 5.03 9.87 27.95
CA SER A 702 4.95 8.41 27.72
C SER A 702 3.68 7.78 28.31
N HIS A 703 3.15 8.33 29.38
CA HIS A 703 1.92 7.90 30.07
C HIS A 703 0.67 8.71 29.67
N SER A 704 0.78 9.66 28.73
CA SER A 704 -0.37 10.41 28.22
C SER A 704 -1.37 9.47 27.54
N PRO A 705 -2.68 9.55 27.84
CA PRO A 705 -3.72 8.80 27.11
C PRO A 705 -3.75 9.17 25.61
N ASP A 706 -3.81 10.47 25.29
CA ASP A 706 -3.62 10.95 23.93
C ASP A 706 -2.12 11.06 23.63
N LYS A 707 -1.66 10.34 22.64
CA LYS A 707 -0.26 10.29 22.23
C LYS A 707 0.17 11.45 21.32
N ASN A 708 -0.69 12.45 21.14
CA ASN A 708 -0.44 13.62 20.34
C ASN A 708 -0.25 14.87 21.22
N ALA A 709 0.98 15.31 21.39
CA ALA A 709 1.27 16.65 21.90
C ALA A 709 0.91 17.71 20.86
N LYS A 710 0.59 18.95 21.26
CA LYS A 710 0.10 19.98 20.33
C LYS A 710 0.56 21.40 20.70
N ILE A 711 0.53 22.30 19.68
CA ILE A 711 0.77 23.73 19.85
C ILE A 711 0.00 24.52 18.78
N CYS A 712 -0.42 25.75 19.12
CA CYS A 712 -1.17 26.64 18.23
C CYS A 712 -0.31 27.76 17.63
N GLY A 713 0.65 28.29 18.38
CA GLY A 713 1.52 29.34 17.92
C GLY A 713 2.77 29.55 18.74
N ILE A 714 3.77 30.21 18.15
CA ILE A 714 5.08 30.54 18.74
C ILE A 714 5.40 31.97 18.52
N GLU A 715 5.90 32.68 19.56
CA GLU A 715 6.55 33.98 19.44
C GLU A 715 7.97 33.91 20.00
N ILE A 716 8.94 34.50 19.28
CA ILE A 716 10.30 34.72 19.78
C ILE A 716 10.58 36.22 19.68
N LEU A 717 10.75 36.84 20.85
CA LEU A 717 10.93 38.29 21.02
C LEU A 717 12.32 38.52 21.56
N LYS A 718 12.99 39.58 21.10
CA LYS A 718 14.25 40.00 21.70
C LYS A 718 13.98 40.47 23.14
N ALA A 719 14.76 39.96 24.10
CA ALA A 719 14.66 40.41 25.48
C ALA A 719 15.05 41.90 25.54
N ARG A 720 14.29 42.70 26.30
CA ARG A 720 14.54 44.15 26.48
C ARG A 720 15.69 44.35 27.43
#